data_9b27f1e12bbc6503fd9cf1d1be211424
#
_entry.id   9b27f1e12bbc6503fd9cf1d1be211424
#
_cell.length_a   1.000
_cell.length_b   1.000
_cell.length_c   1.000
_cell.angle_alpha   90.00
_cell.angle_beta   90.00
_cell.angle_gamma   90.00
#
_symmetry.space_group_name_H-M   'P 1'
#
loop_
_entity.id
_entity.type
_entity.pdbx_description
1 polymer ?
#
loop_
_entity_poly.entity_id
_entity_poly.type
_entity_poly.pdbx_seq_one_letter_code
_entity_poly.pdbx_strand_id
1 'polypeptide(L)'
;VWTAAEAQAILQAVKGAKASVTEEAKPTSQASPQLFDLTSLQREANGKFGFSAKTTLSLAQSLYERHKALTYPRTDSRALPEDYLPVAKDTFNMLADSGMKHLAPHALTALNNGYIKPSKRIFDNAKVSDHFAIIPTLQAPSGLSDAEQKLYDLVVRRFMAVFFPSAEYMVTTRISTAAGHSFKTEGKVLVKPGWLAIYGKEAADEVDDAKEGDKGQNLVAVAPGEQVGVGSVESKPLKTRPPARYSEATLLGAMEGAGKMVDDDELREAMQEKGLGTPATRAAIIEGLINEKYILRDGREMIPTAKAFQLMTLLRGLGVEELSKPELTGEWEYKLSQMEQGKLSREDFMQQIANMTEHIVKKAKEYDRDTIPGDYATLSTPCPTCGGIVRENYRRYACVGKDAASDDTAAAGCGFSFGKTPAGRTFEQAEVEQFLRDKKIGPLEGFRSKAGWPFTSEIALKYNEEEKNWKLEFDFGNDKNSEETGEIVDFTGSESLGACPKCSGAVHEHGSNYICEKAVPTEGQPTPTCNFKSGKIVLQQVVEREQIAKLLSDGKTDLLEKFVSNRTRRAFKAFLSWNAEEDKVVFEFEPRKSKFPPRKTPAKYAAGAKTAAGKTASKAAAKTTKAPAKKAAAKKTAAAKTPRKAAVGNLTPSADLAAVIGTDKVARTEVVKKLWDYIKAQGLQDPTNKRAINADAKLKPVFGKDQITMFELAGLIGKHLS
;
A
#
# COMPACT_ATOMS: atom_id res chain seq x y z
N VAL A 1 -0.13 -32.46 -16.01
CA VAL A 1 -1.03 -32.66 -17.15
C VAL A 1 -1.56 -31.31 -17.58
N TRP A 2 -1.61 -31.04 -18.88
CA TRP A 2 -1.96 -29.72 -19.41
C TRP A 2 -3.36 -29.70 -20.04
N THR A 3 -3.90 -30.85 -20.40
CA THR A 3 -5.21 -30.92 -21.02
C THR A 3 -6.21 -31.65 -20.13
N ALA A 4 -7.48 -31.24 -20.19
CA ALA A 4 -8.55 -31.88 -19.47
C ALA A 4 -8.77 -33.33 -19.93
N ALA A 5 -8.55 -33.62 -21.23
CA ALA A 5 -8.71 -34.95 -21.80
C ALA A 5 -7.69 -35.95 -21.23
N GLU A 6 -6.40 -35.55 -21.14
CA GLU A 6 -5.34 -36.37 -20.50
C GLU A 6 -5.62 -36.59 -19.02
N ALA A 7 -6.01 -35.55 -18.29
CA ALA A 7 -6.37 -35.67 -16.88
C ALA A 7 -7.54 -36.65 -16.67
N GLN A 8 -8.54 -36.59 -17.54
CA GLN A 8 -9.68 -37.49 -17.48
C GLN A 8 -9.31 -38.96 -17.83
N ALA A 9 -8.43 -39.13 -18.82
CA ALA A 9 -7.92 -40.46 -19.19
C ALA A 9 -7.15 -41.11 -18.02
N ILE A 10 -6.26 -40.36 -17.36
CA ILE A 10 -5.53 -40.81 -16.18
C ILE A 10 -6.52 -41.17 -15.04
N LEU A 11 -7.50 -40.28 -14.80
CA LEU A 11 -8.49 -40.50 -13.75
C LEU A 11 -9.28 -41.81 -13.97
N GLN A 12 -9.66 -42.10 -15.21
CA GLN A 12 -10.36 -43.34 -15.54
C GLN A 12 -9.44 -44.57 -15.38
N ALA A 13 -8.19 -44.48 -15.81
CA ALA A 13 -7.23 -45.59 -15.73
C ALA A 13 -6.88 -45.97 -14.29
N VAL A 14 -6.79 -45.00 -13.38
CA VAL A 14 -6.33 -45.24 -12.01
C VAL A 14 -7.49 -45.48 -11.02
N LYS A 15 -8.72 -45.21 -11.39
CA LYS A 15 -9.89 -45.40 -10.53
C LYS A 15 -10.10 -46.86 -10.14
N GLY A 16 -10.03 -47.16 -8.84
CA GLY A 16 -10.14 -48.51 -8.31
C GLY A 16 -8.97 -49.44 -8.60
N ALA A 17 -7.89 -48.92 -9.18
CA ALA A 17 -6.67 -49.70 -9.44
C ALA A 17 -5.88 -49.94 -8.14
N LYS A 18 -4.97 -50.92 -8.19
CA LYS A 18 -3.94 -51.10 -7.16
C LYS A 18 -2.74 -50.24 -7.52
N ALA A 19 -2.20 -49.52 -6.54
CA ALA A 19 -0.96 -48.78 -6.67
C ALA A 19 0.17 -49.46 -5.92
N SER A 20 1.33 -49.58 -6.55
CA SER A 20 2.58 -49.92 -5.87
C SER A 20 3.15 -48.66 -5.24
N VAL A 21 3.61 -48.75 -3.99
CA VAL A 21 4.12 -47.61 -3.25
C VAL A 21 5.60 -47.79 -2.96
N THR A 22 6.37 -46.75 -3.25
CA THR A 22 7.77 -46.64 -2.84
C THR A 22 7.96 -45.38 -2.01
N GLU A 23 8.71 -45.51 -0.92
CA GLU A 23 9.04 -44.38 -0.04
C GLU A 23 10.54 -44.23 0.13
N GLU A 24 10.98 -42.99 0.12
CA GLU A 24 12.31 -42.59 0.50
C GLU A 24 12.24 -41.52 1.58
N ALA A 25 12.75 -41.83 2.78
CA ALA A 25 12.84 -40.88 3.89
C ALA A 25 14.27 -40.39 4.04
N LYS A 26 14.48 -39.07 3.96
CA LYS A 26 15.80 -38.42 4.09
C LYS A 26 15.81 -37.47 5.26
N PRO A 27 16.76 -37.58 6.19
CA PRO A 27 17.00 -36.56 7.19
C PRO A 27 17.54 -35.31 6.51
N THR A 28 16.97 -34.15 6.82
CA THR A 28 17.43 -32.86 6.35
C THR A 28 17.62 -31.92 7.52
N SER A 29 18.57 -31.01 7.42
CA SER A 29 18.82 -30.01 8.45
C SER A 29 18.68 -28.60 7.85
N GLN A 30 18.09 -27.70 8.62
CA GLN A 30 17.91 -26.30 8.24
C GLN A 30 18.60 -25.42 9.28
N ALA A 31 19.68 -24.74 8.87
CA ALA A 31 20.33 -23.75 9.71
C ALA A 31 19.44 -22.49 9.87
N SER A 32 19.61 -21.79 10.98
CA SER A 32 18.95 -20.48 11.17
C SER A 32 19.33 -19.50 10.05
N PRO A 33 18.52 -18.51 9.74
CA PRO A 33 18.99 -17.36 8.95
C PRO A 33 20.19 -16.67 9.64
N GLN A 34 21.03 -15.96 8.88
CA GLN A 34 22.14 -15.15 9.43
C GLN A 34 21.61 -13.98 10.26
N LEU A 35 22.50 -13.27 10.96
CA LEU A 35 22.20 -12.02 11.64
C LEU A 35 21.62 -10.98 10.67
N PHE A 36 21.00 -9.96 11.22
CA PHE A 36 20.42 -8.91 10.40
C PHE A 36 21.46 -7.87 9.95
N ASP A 37 21.45 -7.60 8.65
CA ASP A 37 21.77 -6.29 8.09
C ASP A 37 20.51 -5.43 8.04
N LEU A 38 20.61 -4.18 7.59
CA LEU A 38 19.45 -3.28 7.51
C LEU A 38 18.39 -3.80 6.53
N THR A 39 18.80 -4.27 5.35
CA THR A 39 17.86 -4.72 4.31
C THR A 39 17.07 -5.94 4.77
N SER A 40 17.71 -6.95 5.34
CA SER A 40 17.02 -8.13 5.85
C SER A 40 16.12 -7.83 7.04
N LEU A 41 16.52 -6.90 7.93
CA LEU A 41 15.67 -6.41 9.01
C LEU A 41 14.41 -5.70 8.48
N GLN A 42 14.56 -4.82 7.48
CA GLN A 42 13.44 -4.12 6.84
C GLN A 42 12.48 -5.11 6.15
N ARG A 43 13.02 -6.11 5.46
CA ARG A 43 12.23 -7.15 4.77
C ARG A 43 11.39 -7.96 5.75
N GLU A 44 11.99 -8.42 6.85
CA GLU A 44 11.28 -9.24 7.82
C GLU A 44 10.28 -8.42 8.63
N ALA A 45 10.61 -7.20 9.03
CA ALA A 45 9.70 -6.28 9.70
C ALA A 45 8.50 -5.89 8.82
N ASN A 46 8.71 -5.73 7.50
CA ASN A 46 7.61 -5.50 6.57
C ASN A 46 6.71 -6.74 6.44
N GLY A 47 7.29 -7.94 6.30
CA GLY A 47 6.53 -9.18 6.22
C GLY A 47 5.69 -9.46 7.47
N LYS A 48 6.28 -9.32 8.67
CA LYS A 48 5.62 -9.66 9.94
C LYS A 48 4.69 -8.56 10.45
N PHE A 49 5.11 -7.30 10.38
CA PHE A 49 4.41 -6.19 11.03
C PHE A 49 3.81 -5.17 10.06
N GLY A 50 4.10 -5.29 8.75
CA GLY A 50 3.71 -4.30 7.75
C GLY A 50 4.46 -2.97 7.89
N PHE A 51 5.62 -2.93 8.57
CA PHE A 51 6.42 -1.72 8.69
C PHE A 51 7.07 -1.38 7.35
N SER A 52 7.01 -0.10 6.94
CA SER A 52 7.77 0.34 5.78
C SER A 52 9.27 0.30 6.05
N ALA A 53 10.09 0.26 5.01
CA ALA A 53 11.55 0.34 5.13
C ALA A 53 11.97 1.60 5.90
N LYS A 54 11.32 2.73 5.64
CA LYS A 54 11.54 4.00 6.36
C LYS A 54 11.17 3.91 7.83
N THR A 55 10.02 3.32 8.15
CA THR A 55 9.57 3.12 9.54
C THR A 55 10.54 2.22 10.29
N THR A 56 10.94 1.10 9.68
CA THR A 56 11.91 0.15 10.28
C THR A 56 13.25 0.82 10.56
N LEU A 57 13.77 1.59 9.61
CA LEU A 57 15.03 2.34 9.81
C LEU A 57 14.89 3.37 10.96
N SER A 58 13.80 4.12 11.01
CA SER A 58 13.55 5.11 12.07
C SER A 58 13.48 4.46 13.45
N LEU A 59 12.80 3.30 13.57
CA LEU A 59 12.72 2.53 14.82
C LEU A 59 14.08 1.98 15.23
N ALA A 60 14.84 1.41 14.28
CA ALA A 60 16.18 0.88 14.54
C ALA A 60 17.15 2.00 14.96
N GLN A 61 17.06 3.19 14.35
CA GLN A 61 17.82 4.36 14.76
C GLN A 61 17.46 4.83 16.18
N SER A 62 16.16 4.85 16.52
CA SER A 62 15.73 5.18 17.89
C SER A 62 16.28 4.18 18.91
N LEU A 63 16.24 2.87 18.58
CA LEU A 63 16.81 1.82 19.44
C LEU A 63 18.33 1.95 19.61
N TYR A 64 19.05 2.39 18.58
CA TYR A 64 20.48 2.67 18.62
C TYR A 64 20.81 3.98 19.34
N GLU A 65 20.20 5.10 18.90
CA GLU A 65 20.61 6.44 19.36
C GLU A 65 20.05 6.80 20.74
N ARG A 66 18.76 6.55 20.95
CA ARG A 66 18.04 6.93 22.17
C ARG A 66 18.13 5.87 23.26
N HIS A 67 17.85 4.61 22.89
CA HIS A 67 17.78 3.50 23.85
C HIS A 67 19.11 2.80 24.05
N LYS A 68 20.09 3.00 23.14
CA LYS A 68 21.40 2.30 23.14
C LYS A 68 21.28 0.78 23.18
N ALA A 69 20.15 0.25 22.72
CA ALA A 69 19.78 -1.17 22.84
C ALA A 69 20.17 -2.03 21.63
N LEU A 70 20.44 -1.40 20.48
CA LEU A 70 20.94 -2.07 19.26
C LEU A 70 22.29 -1.49 18.84
N THR A 71 23.05 -2.25 18.06
CA THR A 71 24.23 -1.78 17.32
C THR A 71 23.83 -0.88 16.16
N TYR A 72 24.76 -0.24 15.49
CA TYR A 72 24.52 0.70 14.40
C TYR A 72 23.68 0.06 13.28
N PRO A 73 22.52 0.62 12.91
CA PRO A 73 21.57 -0.07 12.06
C PRO A 73 21.83 0.05 10.55
N ARG A 74 22.70 0.97 10.11
CA ARG A 74 22.97 1.15 8.67
C ARG A 74 24.18 0.33 8.24
N THR A 75 24.03 -0.97 8.28
CA THR A 75 25.07 -1.94 7.91
C THR A 75 24.56 -2.91 6.84
N ASP A 76 25.45 -3.40 6.01
CA ASP A 76 25.27 -4.50 5.06
C ASP A 76 25.83 -5.82 5.59
N SER A 77 26.59 -5.77 6.68
CA SER A 77 27.16 -6.97 7.28
C SER A 77 26.14 -7.80 8.05
N ARG A 78 26.23 -9.11 7.91
CA ARG A 78 25.48 -10.14 8.65
C ARG A 78 26.39 -10.97 9.56
N ALA A 79 27.62 -10.49 9.82
CA ALA A 79 28.61 -11.14 10.64
C ALA A 79 29.05 -10.24 11.80
N LEU A 80 29.72 -10.84 12.76
CA LEU A 80 30.37 -10.18 13.90
C LEU A 80 31.89 -10.29 13.75
N PRO A 81 32.67 -9.37 14.34
CA PRO A 81 34.11 -9.50 14.46
C PRO A 81 34.49 -10.75 15.25
N GLU A 82 35.65 -11.36 14.96
CA GLU A 82 36.12 -12.59 15.60
C GLU A 82 36.33 -12.42 17.11
N ASP A 83 36.73 -11.25 17.56
CA ASP A 83 36.91 -10.86 18.95
C ASP A 83 35.62 -10.57 19.72
N TYR A 84 34.48 -10.59 19.03
CA TYR A 84 33.19 -10.25 19.65
C TYR A 84 32.53 -11.42 20.42
N LEU A 85 33.12 -12.62 20.41
CA LEU A 85 32.58 -13.79 21.10
C LEU A 85 32.34 -13.58 22.61
N PRO A 86 33.24 -12.93 23.40
CA PRO A 86 32.96 -12.63 24.80
C PRO A 86 31.73 -11.72 24.97
N VAL A 87 31.63 -10.67 24.17
CA VAL A 87 30.51 -9.72 24.21
C VAL A 87 29.19 -10.43 23.87
N ALA A 88 29.22 -11.38 22.90
CA ALA A 88 28.03 -12.19 22.59
C ALA A 88 27.59 -13.02 23.80
N LYS A 89 28.52 -13.63 24.57
CA LYS A 89 28.18 -14.35 25.80
C LYS A 89 27.57 -13.43 26.86
N ASP A 90 28.16 -12.25 27.05
CA ASP A 90 27.64 -11.24 28.00
C ASP A 90 26.26 -10.74 27.59
N THR A 91 26.00 -10.61 26.28
CA THR A 91 24.68 -10.28 25.75
C THR A 91 23.65 -11.37 26.09
N PHE A 92 24.02 -12.65 26.00
CA PHE A 92 23.15 -13.75 26.43
C PHE A 92 22.89 -13.73 27.94
N ASN A 93 23.89 -13.40 28.79
CA ASN A 93 23.69 -13.22 30.22
C ASN A 93 22.69 -12.07 30.49
N MET A 94 22.87 -10.92 29.86
CA MET A 94 21.94 -9.79 29.97
C MET A 94 20.51 -10.19 29.52
N LEU A 95 20.37 -10.96 28.44
CA LEU A 95 19.06 -11.41 27.96
C LEU A 95 18.39 -12.41 28.89
N ALA A 96 19.17 -13.27 29.58
CA ALA A 96 18.68 -14.21 30.59
C ALA A 96 18.10 -13.49 31.79
N ASP A 97 18.71 -12.36 32.20
CA ASP A 97 18.27 -11.52 33.31
C ASP A 97 17.23 -10.46 32.91
N SER A 98 16.96 -10.34 31.61
CA SER A 98 16.03 -9.33 31.08
C SER A 98 14.57 -9.65 31.42
N GLY A 99 13.73 -8.61 31.42
CA GLY A 99 12.27 -8.75 31.57
C GLY A 99 11.55 -9.48 30.44
N MET A 100 12.26 -9.97 29.42
CA MET A 100 11.72 -10.69 28.25
C MET A 100 11.43 -12.17 28.62
N LYS A 101 10.41 -12.41 29.44
CA LYS A 101 10.07 -13.73 30.01
C LYS A 101 9.95 -14.86 28.98
N HIS A 102 9.60 -14.54 27.74
CA HIS A 102 9.44 -15.51 26.65
C HIS A 102 10.77 -15.88 25.98
N LEU A 103 11.84 -15.08 26.11
CA LEU A 103 13.16 -15.32 25.52
C LEU A 103 14.23 -15.68 26.55
N ALA A 104 14.12 -15.22 27.80
CA ALA A 104 15.08 -15.51 28.86
C ALA A 104 15.36 -17.03 29.05
N PRO A 105 14.37 -17.96 29.01
CA PRO A 105 14.63 -19.39 29.09
C PRO A 105 15.52 -19.91 27.96
N HIS A 106 15.39 -19.36 26.75
CA HIS A 106 16.22 -19.74 25.60
C HIS A 106 17.65 -19.21 25.75
N ALA A 107 17.83 -18.02 26.33
CA ALA A 107 19.16 -17.50 26.66
C ALA A 107 19.87 -18.40 27.67
N LEU A 108 19.21 -18.81 28.73
CA LEU A 108 19.72 -19.77 29.71
C LEU A 108 20.05 -21.11 29.06
N THR A 109 19.20 -21.63 28.18
CA THR A 109 19.44 -22.87 27.44
C THR A 109 20.73 -22.79 26.61
N ALA A 110 20.95 -21.66 25.91
CA ALA A 110 22.14 -21.48 25.09
C ALA A 110 23.43 -21.41 25.94
N LEU A 111 23.37 -20.71 27.07
CA LEU A 111 24.49 -20.63 28.03
C LEU A 111 24.83 -22.01 28.63
N ASN A 112 23.84 -22.71 29.16
CA ASN A 112 24.01 -24.01 29.82
C ASN A 112 24.52 -25.12 28.89
N ASN A 113 24.07 -25.07 27.59
CA ASN A 113 24.48 -26.08 26.60
C ASN A 113 25.73 -25.66 25.80
N GLY A 114 26.33 -24.50 26.10
CA GLY A 114 27.54 -24.01 25.40
C GLY A 114 27.34 -23.77 23.91
N TYR A 115 26.15 -23.27 23.52
CA TYR A 115 25.85 -23.00 22.11
C TYR A 115 26.62 -21.79 21.56
N ILE A 116 27.03 -20.85 22.43
CA ILE A 116 27.80 -19.68 22.06
C ILE A 116 29.27 -20.03 21.89
N LYS A 117 29.65 -20.41 20.67
CA LYS A 117 30.99 -20.87 20.30
C LYS A 117 31.48 -20.25 19.00
N PRO A 118 32.80 -20.23 18.74
CA PRO A 118 33.35 -19.72 17.49
C PRO A 118 32.75 -20.42 16.28
N SER A 119 32.38 -19.63 15.27
CA SER A 119 31.85 -20.15 13.99
C SER A 119 32.09 -19.10 12.91
N LYS A 120 32.74 -19.50 11.80
CA LYS A 120 32.95 -18.63 10.63
C LYS A 120 31.66 -18.14 9.97
N ARG A 121 30.54 -18.79 10.30
CA ARG A 121 29.22 -18.34 9.85
C ARG A 121 28.73 -17.10 10.59
N ILE A 122 29.21 -16.88 11.83
CA ILE A 122 28.77 -15.80 12.71
C ILE A 122 29.89 -14.77 12.91
N PHE A 123 31.11 -15.24 13.15
CA PHE A 123 32.28 -14.43 13.45
C PHE A 123 33.24 -14.51 12.27
N ASP A 124 33.33 -13.46 11.47
CA ASP A 124 34.15 -13.43 10.26
C ASP A 124 34.54 -11.99 9.91
N ASN A 125 35.79 -11.63 10.21
CA ASN A 125 36.30 -10.29 9.95
C ASN A 125 36.24 -9.90 8.47
N ALA A 126 36.36 -10.87 7.54
CA ALA A 126 36.29 -10.60 6.10
C ALA A 126 34.90 -10.14 5.63
N LYS A 127 33.85 -10.39 6.43
CA LYS A 127 32.47 -9.99 6.16
C LYS A 127 32.01 -8.78 6.96
N VAL A 128 32.93 -8.13 7.65
CA VAL A 128 32.68 -6.90 8.39
C VAL A 128 33.46 -5.78 7.71
N SER A 129 32.73 -4.82 7.15
CA SER A 129 33.32 -3.61 6.58
C SER A 129 33.48 -2.52 7.67
N ASP A 130 32.76 -1.42 7.55
CA ASP A 130 32.76 -0.33 8.53
C ASP A 130 31.97 -0.70 9.81
N HIS A 131 30.93 -1.51 9.65
CA HIS A 131 30.03 -1.90 10.72
C HIS A 131 29.67 -3.37 10.62
N PHE A 132 29.48 -4.01 11.78
CA PHE A 132 29.02 -5.40 11.86
C PHE A 132 27.49 -5.46 11.96
N ALA A 133 26.93 -6.67 12.04
CA ALA A 133 25.50 -6.96 12.05
C ALA A 133 24.73 -6.23 13.15
N ILE A 134 23.42 -6.06 12.91
CA ILE A 134 22.48 -5.48 13.89
C ILE A 134 22.16 -6.52 14.96
N ILE A 135 22.60 -6.27 16.17
CA ILE A 135 22.40 -7.15 17.35
C ILE A 135 22.01 -6.33 18.58
N PRO A 136 21.42 -6.94 19.62
CA PRO A 136 21.23 -6.27 20.92
C PRO A 136 22.58 -5.95 21.58
N THR A 137 22.65 -4.82 22.26
CA THR A 137 23.79 -4.45 23.10
C THR A 137 23.65 -5.01 24.52
N LEU A 138 24.63 -4.72 25.38
CA LEU A 138 24.57 -5.10 26.79
C LEU A 138 23.56 -4.26 27.60
N GLN A 139 22.97 -3.26 27.01
CA GLN A 139 21.98 -2.40 27.66
C GLN A 139 20.55 -2.90 27.40
N ALA A 140 19.88 -3.40 28.44
CA ALA A 140 18.48 -3.72 28.37
C ALA A 140 17.64 -2.45 28.19
N PRO A 141 16.78 -2.36 27.15
CA PRO A 141 15.99 -1.17 26.92
C PRO A 141 14.83 -1.04 27.92
N SER A 142 14.43 0.22 28.19
CA SER A 142 13.26 0.54 28.98
C SER A 142 12.40 1.60 28.29
N GLY A 143 11.08 1.55 28.52
CA GLY A 143 10.15 2.55 28.01
C GLY A 143 10.00 2.54 26.47
N LEU A 144 10.14 1.38 25.84
CA LEU A 144 9.93 1.21 24.41
C LEU A 144 8.46 1.43 24.04
N SER A 145 8.20 2.01 22.88
CA SER A 145 6.88 1.97 22.25
C SER A 145 6.58 0.56 21.74
N ASP A 146 5.31 0.24 21.47
CA ASP A 146 4.90 -1.08 20.95
C ASP A 146 5.63 -1.45 19.63
N ALA A 147 5.91 -0.46 18.78
CA ALA A 147 6.62 -0.68 17.53
C ALA A 147 8.12 -0.94 17.76
N GLU A 148 8.75 -0.18 18.65
CA GLU A 148 10.15 -0.40 19.06
C GLU A 148 10.32 -1.76 19.73
N GLN A 149 9.38 -2.15 20.61
CA GLN A 149 9.39 -3.44 21.28
C GLN A 149 9.33 -4.60 20.27
N LYS A 150 8.46 -4.52 19.27
CA LYS A 150 8.34 -5.54 18.20
C LYS A 150 9.63 -5.66 17.41
N LEU A 151 10.25 -4.53 17.04
CA LEU A 151 11.50 -4.55 16.27
C LEU A 151 12.66 -5.08 17.13
N TYR A 152 12.74 -4.68 18.39
CA TYR A 152 13.75 -5.18 19.32
C TYR A 152 13.62 -6.69 19.55
N ASP A 153 12.40 -7.19 19.80
CA ASP A 153 12.12 -8.62 19.94
C ASP A 153 12.54 -9.42 18.69
N LEU A 154 12.27 -8.88 17.52
CA LEU A 154 12.67 -9.48 16.24
C LEU A 154 14.20 -9.63 16.14
N VAL A 155 14.95 -8.59 16.49
CA VAL A 155 16.42 -8.60 16.47
C VAL A 155 16.97 -9.58 17.52
N VAL A 156 16.43 -9.58 18.74
CA VAL A 156 16.86 -10.50 19.80
C VAL A 156 16.63 -11.95 19.40
N ARG A 157 15.45 -12.29 18.86
CA ARG A 157 15.16 -13.65 18.38
C ARG A 157 16.16 -14.08 17.31
N ARG A 158 16.47 -13.23 16.35
CA ARG A 158 17.45 -13.52 15.30
C ARG A 158 18.85 -13.71 15.87
N PHE A 159 19.27 -12.83 16.78
CA PHE A 159 20.55 -12.93 17.46
C PHE A 159 20.70 -14.26 18.21
N MET A 160 19.67 -14.66 18.94
CA MET A 160 19.69 -15.95 19.65
C MET A 160 19.69 -17.13 18.69
N ALA A 161 18.87 -17.09 17.64
CA ALA A 161 18.67 -18.18 16.69
C ALA A 161 19.95 -18.61 15.97
N VAL A 162 20.88 -17.69 15.68
CA VAL A 162 22.10 -18.02 14.95
C VAL A 162 23.05 -18.93 15.76
N PHE A 163 22.95 -18.95 17.09
CA PHE A 163 23.76 -19.76 17.98
C PHE A 163 23.13 -21.13 18.29
N PHE A 164 21.82 -21.29 18.02
CA PHE A 164 21.14 -22.55 18.25
C PHE A 164 21.47 -23.60 17.16
N PRO A 165 21.35 -24.88 17.47
CA PRO A 165 21.47 -25.95 16.50
C PRO A 165 20.50 -25.80 15.35
N SER A 166 20.82 -26.40 14.20
CA SER A 166 19.91 -26.48 13.06
C SER A 166 18.62 -27.20 13.44
N ALA A 167 17.52 -26.81 12.81
CA ALA A 167 16.27 -27.58 12.84
C ALA A 167 16.45 -28.85 12.01
N GLU A 168 16.04 -30.00 12.54
CA GLU A 168 16.15 -31.32 11.87
C GLU A 168 14.76 -31.78 11.44
N TYR A 169 14.65 -32.19 10.20
CA TYR A 169 13.42 -32.70 9.61
C TYR A 169 13.64 -34.07 9.02
N MET A 170 12.60 -34.90 9.01
CA MET A 170 12.49 -36.07 8.16
C MET A 170 11.62 -35.71 6.97
N VAL A 171 12.18 -35.72 5.77
CA VAL A 171 11.44 -35.49 4.51
C VAL A 171 11.20 -36.85 3.85
N THR A 172 9.93 -37.21 3.73
CA THR A 172 9.51 -38.46 3.08
C THR A 172 8.93 -38.13 1.71
N THR A 173 9.54 -38.69 0.66
CA THR A 173 8.99 -38.67 -0.69
C THR A 173 8.35 -40.01 -0.98
N ARG A 174 7.05 -40.02 -1.25
CA ARG A 174 6.27 -41.20 -1.63
C ARG A 174 5.91 -41.11 -3.10
N ILE A 175 6.17 -42.17 -3.83
CA ILE A 175 5.70 -42.38 -5.21
C ILE A 175 4.71 -43.52 -5.22
N SER A 176 3.46 -43.20 -5.59
CA SER A 176 2.41 -44.22 -5.77
C SER A 176 2.17 -44.40 -7.27
N THR A 177 2.42 -45.57 -7.80
CA THR A 177 2.26 -45.88 -9.23
C THR A 177 1.08 -46.80 -9.44
N ALA A 178 0.03 -46.30 -10.12
CA ALA A 178 -1.19 -47.01 -10.46
C ALA A 178 -1.41 -46.95 -11.97
N ALA A 179 -1.70 -48.06 -12.61
CA ALA A 179 -1.96 -48.16 -14.07
C ALA A 179 -0.90 -47.44 -14.94
N GLY A 180 0.38 -47.50 -14.55
CA GLY A 180 1.49 -46.84 -15.23
C GLY A 180 1.63 -45.34 -14.97
N HIS A 181 0.79 -44.73 -14.16
CA HIS A 181 0.86 -43.32 -13.78
C HIS A 181 1.40 -43.15 -12.35
N SER A 182 2.39 -42.27 -12.20
CA SER A 182 3.07 -42.01 -10.92
C SER A 182 2.55 -40.74 -10.26
N PHE A 183 2.22 -40.82 -8.98
CA PHE A 183 1.74 -39.73 -8.14
C PHE A 183 2.77 -39.50 -7.03
N LYS A 184 3.32 -38.27 -6.94
CA LYS A 184 4.30 -37.88 -5.93
C LYS A 184 3.57 -37.23 -4.75
N THR A 185 3.89 -37.68 -3.54
CA THR A 185 3.46 -37.07 -2.27
C THR A 185 4.70 -36.79 -1.43
N GLU A 186 4.78 -35.60 -0.84
CA GLU A 186 5.86 -35.22 0.07
C GLU A 186 5.31 -34.99 1.48
N GLY A 187 5.93 -35.57 2.48
CA GLY A 187 5.72 -35.33 3.89
C GLY A 187 6.95 -34.73 4.53
N LYS A 188 6.80 -33.76 5.41
CA LYS A 188 7.92 -33.16 6.16
C LYS A 188 7.55 -33.12 7.64
N VAL A 189 8.31 -33.82 8.45
CA VAL A 189 8.10 -33.92 9.91
C VAL A 189 9.28 -33.26 10.62
N LEU A 190 9.00 -32.31 11.52
CA LEU A 190 9.99 -31.67 12.38
C LEU A 190 10.42 -32.67 13.48
N VAL A 191 11.68 -33.13 13.44
CA VAL A 191 12.25 -34.08 14.40
C VAL A 191 12.86 -33.37 15.61
N LYS A 192 13.65 -32.31 15.34
CA LYS A 192 14.21 -31.44 16.38
C LYS A 192 14.03 -30.00 16.00
N PRO A 193 13.42 -29.18 16.85
CA PRO A 193 13.13 -27.78 16.53
C PRO A 193 14.39 -26.91 16.38
N GLY A 194 15.48 -27.22 17.07
CA GLY A 194 16.69 -26.40 17.02
C GLY A 194 16.40 -24.93 17.28
N TRP A 195 16.86 -24.06 16.37
CA TRP A 195 16.64 -22.61 16.46
C TRP A 195 15.16 -22.17 16.34
N LEU A 196 14.29 -23.00 15.75
CA LEU A 196 12.86 -22.71 15.63
C LEU A 196 12.17 -22.62 17.00
N ALA A 197 12.71 -23.27 18.02
CA ALA A 197 12.19 -23.20 19.40
C ALA A 197 12.07 -21.75 19.91
N ILE A 198 12.93 -20.82 19.44
CA ILE A 198 12.93 -19.41 19.81
C ILE A 198 11.71 -18.67 19.25
N TYR A 199 11.20 -19.10 18.10
CA TYR A 199 10.06 -18.49 17.41
C TYR A 199 8.72 -19.12 17.84
N GLY A 200 8.74 -20.25 18.55
CA GLY A 200 7.55 -20.89 19.07
C GLY A 200 6.61 -21.45 17.99
N LYS A 201 5.30 -21.41 18.25
CA LYS A 201 4.28 -21.92 17.31
C LYS A 201 4.24 -21.18 15.98
N GLU A 202 4.61 -19.89 15.96
CA GLU A 202 4.65 -19.08 14.72
C GLU A 202 5.57 -19.68 13.66
N ALA A 203 6.71 -20.28 14.09
CA ALA A 203 7.64 -20.90 13.16
C ALA A 203 7.17 -22.27 12.64
N ALA A 204 6.34 -22.98 13.39
CA ALA A 204 5.73 -24.23 12.92
C ALA A 204 4.66 -23.94 11.85
N ASP A 205 3.88 -22.89 12.04
CA ASP A 205 2.82 -22.47 11.11
C ASP A 205 3.41 -21.87 9.81
N GLU A 206 4.50 -21.09 9.86
CA GLU A 206 5.18 -20.56 8.66
C GLU A 206 5.84 -21.65 7.79
N VAL A 207 6.24 -22.77 8.38
CA VAL A 207 6.76 -23.91 7.64
C VAL A 207 5.63 -24.68 6.93
N ASP A 208 4.42 -24.66 7.50
CA ASP A 208 3.22 -25.27 6.90
C ASP A 208 2.56 -24.36 5.85
N ASP A 209 2.68 -23.02 5.95
CA ASP A 209 2.08 -22.05 5.01
C ASP A 209 2.93 -21.79 3.74
N ALA A 210 4.17 -22.27 3.68
CA ALA A 210 5.10 -21.99 2.57
C ALA A 210 4.67 -22.55 1.20
N LYS A 211 3.62 -23.34 1.14
CA LYS A 211 2.92 -23.73 -0.09
C LYS A 211 1.41 -23.89 0.20
N GLU A 212 0.61 -22.92 -0.20
CA GLU A 212 -0.84 -23.11 -0.36
C GLU A 212 -1.10 -24.29 -1.32
N GLY A 213 -1.23 -25.50 -0.79
CA GLY A 213 -1.49 -26.71 -1.57
C GLY A 213 -0.93 -28.00 -0.98
N ASP A 214 0.09 -27.92 -0.13
CA ASP A 214 0.73 -29.09 0.46
C ASP A 214 0.92 -28.86 1.97
N LYS A 215 -0.17 -28.96 2.72
CA LYS A 215 -0.10 -29.10 4.17
C LYS A 215 0.70 -30.36 4.42
N GLY A 216 1.88 -30.26 5.05
CA GLY A 216 2.74 -31.36 5.37
C GLY A 216 1.91 -32.52 5.97
N GLN A 217 1.53 -33.47 5.13
CA GLN A 217 0.68 -34.57 5.55
C GLN A 217 1.55 -35.50 6.39
N ASN A 218 1.09 -35.81 7.59
CA ASN A 218 1.62 -36.97 8.31
C ASN A 218 1.30 -38.20 7.45
N LEU A 219 2.26 -38.61 6.63
CA LEU A 219 2.11 -39.80 5.82
C LEU A 219 2.07 -41.02 6.74
N VAL A 220 1.01 -41.83 6.61
CA VAL A 220 0.94 -43.14 7.27
C VAL A 220 2.07 -43.98 6.72
N ALA A 221 2.84 -44.66 7.59
CA ALA A 221 3.94 -45.53 7.18
C ALA A 221 3.41 -46.64 6.26
N VAL A 222 4.20 -46.96 5.22
CA VAL A 222 3.90 -47.99 4.22
C VAL A 222 5.08 -48.93 4.16
N ALA A 223 4.82 -50.26 4.10
CA ALA A 223 5.90 -51.24 3.96
C ALA A 223 6.51 -51.20 2.55
N PRO A 224 7.83 -51.49 2.38
CA PRO A 224 8.44 -51.55 1.06
C PRO A 224 7.70 -52.50 0.12
N GLY A 225 7.25 -52.01 -1.03
CA GLY A 225 6.51 -52.83 -2.02
C GLY A 225 5.04 -53.09 -1.68
N GLU A 226 4.51 -52.43 -0.67
CA GLU A 226 3.09 -52.52 -0.33
C GLU A 226 2.21 -52.07 -1.49
N GLN A 227 1.15 -52.83 -1.72
CA GLN A 227 0.11 -52.49 -2.69
C GLN A 227 -1.10 -51.89 -1.99
N VAL A 228 -1.45 -50.67 -2.33
CA VAL A 228 -2.62 -49.97 -1.79
C VAL A 228 -3.68 -49.79 -2.84
N GLY A 229 -4.96 -49.82 -2.44
CA GLY A 229 -6.09 -49.56 -3.33
C GLY A 229 -6.26 -48.06 -3.53
N VAL A 230 -6.54 -47.61 -4.76
CA VAL A 230 -6.95 -46.26 -5.06
C VAL A 230 -8.39 -46.06 -4.64
N GLY A 231 -8.64 -45.46 -3.48
CA GLY A 231 -10.01 -45.25 -2.94
C GLY A 231 -10.74 -44.13 -3.67
N SER A 232 -10.06 -43.02 -3.91
CA SER A 232 -10.63 -41.91 -4.67
C SER A 232 -9.54 -41.19 -5.45
N VAL A 233 -9.91 -40.62 -6.58
CA VAL A 233 -9.05 -39.80 -7.41
C VAL A 233 -9.85 -38.63 -7.95
N GLU A 234 -9.28 -37.44 -7.94
CA GLU A 234 -9.95 -36.20 -8.33
C GLU A 234 -9.04 -35.39 -9.27
N SER A 235 -9.62 -34.89 -10.35
CA SER A 235 -8.97 -33.92 -11.22
C SER A 235 -9.33 -32.49 -10.78
N LYS A 236 -8.33 -31.72 -10.36
CA LYS A 236 -8.52 -30.30 -9.97
C LYS A 236 -8.03 -29.39 -11.09
N PRO A 237 -8.92 -28.63 -11.75
CA PRO A 237 -8.49 -27.65 -12.73
C PRO A 237 -7.76 -26.49 -12.04
N LEU A 238 -6.52 -26.26 -12.44
CA LEU A 238 -5.71 -25.15 -11.97
C LEU A 238 -5.44 -24.19 -13.13
N LYS A 239 -5.27 -22.92 -12.82
CA LYS A 239 -4.81 -21.90 -13.77
C LYS A 239 -3.44 -21.40 -13.35
N THR A 240 -2.56 -21.17 -14.34
CA THR A 240 -1.33 -20.45 -14.08
C THR A 240 -1.65 -19.04 -13.58
N ARG A 241 -0.88 -18.58 -12.62
CA ARG A 241 -0.99 -17.22 -12.08
C ARG A 241 0.19 -16.39 -12.55
N PRO A 242 0.01 -15.10 -12.86
CA PRO A 242 1.14 -14.21 -13.11
C PRO A 242 2.02 -14.11 -11.84
N PRO A 243 3.30 -13.69 -11.98
CA PRO A 243 4.12 -13.39 -10.81
C PRO A 243 3.42 -12.39 -9.89
N ALA A 244 3.58 -12.58 -8.59
CA ALA A 244 3.04 -11.64 -7.61
C ALA A 244 3.65 -10.25 -7.80
N ARG A 245 2.88 -9.20 -7.52
CA ARG A 245 3.42 -7.83 -7.48
C ARG A 245 4.44 -7.71 -6.36
N TYR A 246 5.37 -6.78 -6.52
CA TYR A 246 6.34 -6.51 -5.46
C TYR A 246 5.62 -5.97 -4.21
N SER A 247 5.95 -6.54 -3.05
CA SER A 247 5.81 -5.86 -1.77
C SER A 247 7.04 -5.01 -1.53
N GLU A 248 7.01 -4.13 -0.53
CA GLU A 248 8.21 -3.36 -0.16
C GLU A 248 9.38 -4.29 0.25
N ALA A 249 9.08 -5.39 0.94
CA ALA A 249 10.06 -6.41 1.29
C ALA A 249 10.69 -7.10 0.06
N THR A 250 9.88 -7.50 -0.92
CA THR A 250 10.39 -8.16 -2.12
C THR A 250 11.09 -7.18 -3.05
N LEU A 251 10.65 -5.89 -3.11
CA LEU A 251 11.33 -4.83 -3.84
C LEU A 251 12.73 -4.55 -3.27
N LEU A 252 12.85 -4.44 -1.94
CA LEU A 252 14.16 -4.32 -1.27
C LEU A 252 15.08 -5.48 -1.63
N GLY A 253 14.55 -6.71 -1.64
CA GLY A 253 15.31 -7.89 -2.04
C GLY A 253 15.72 -7.89 -3.52
N ALA A 254 14.87 -7.37 -4.41
CA ALA A 254 15.19 -7.19 -5.81
C ALA A 254 16.26 -6.10 -6.03
N MET A 255 16.19 -5.00 -5.28
CA MET A 255 17.22 -3.95 -5.30
C MET A 255 18.58 -4.48 -4.80
N GLU A 256 18.59 -5.25 -3.70
CA GLU A 256 19.80 -5.89 -3.16
C GLU A 256 20.39 -6.90 -4.14
N GLY A 257 19.55 -7.73 -4.75
CA GLY A 257 19.94 -8.79 -5.68
C GLY A 257 19.92 -8.36 -7.16
N ALA A 258 19.94 -7.07 -7.48
CA ALA A 258 19.80 -6.58 -8.85
C ALA A 258 20.90 -7.09 -9.80
N GLY A 259 22.09 -7.39 -9.31
CA GLY A 259 23.15 -8.02 -10.08
C GLY A 259 22.74 -9.35 -10.74
N LYS A 260 21.77 -10.07 -10.16
CA LYS A 260 21.26 -11.34 -10.76
C LYS A 260 20.47 -11.12 -12.05
N MET A 261 20.08 -9.89 -12.35
CA MET A 261 19.36 -9.50 -13.56
C MET A 261 20.29 -9.04 -14.67
N VAL A 262 21.60 -8.95 -14.39
CA VAL A 262 22.62 -8.53 -15.34
C VAL A 262 23.18 -9.76 -16.05
N ASP A 263 23.19 -9.75 -17.37
CA ASP A 263 23.62 -10.89 -18.19
C ASP A 263 25.15 -11.02 -18.26
N ASP A 264 25.87 -9.89 -18.23
CA ASP A 264 27.32 -9.84 -18.25
C ASP A 264 27.94 -10.29 -16.92
N ASP A 265 28.87 -11.22 -16.97
CA ASP A 265 29.45 -11.84 -15.76
C ASP A 265 30.32 -10.87 -14.95
N GLU A 266 31.09 -9.97 -15.61
CA GLU A 266 31.96 -9.01 -14.95
C GLU A 266 31.11 -7.92 -14.25
N LEU A 267 30.09 -7.43 -14.91
CA LEU A 267 29.15 -6.48 -14.36
C LEU A 267 28.31 -7.10 -13.24
N ARG A 268 27.93 -8.37 -13.39
CA ARG A 268 27.21 -9.14 -12.36
C ARG A 268 28.05 -9.27 -11.11
N GLU A 269 29.35 -9.60 -11.23
CA GLU A 269 30.26 -9.71 -10.11
C GLU A 269 30.44 -8.35 -9.41
N ALA A 270 30.62 -7.26 -10.17
CA ALA A 270 30.72 -5.90 -9.63
C ALA A 270 29.47 -5.48 -8.83
N MET A 271 28.29 -5.96 -9.23
CA MET A 271 27.01 -5.68 -8.54
C MET A 271 26.63 -6.70 -7.46
N GLN A 272 27.33 -7.84 -7.36
CA GLN A 272 26.89 -8.95 -6.51
C GLN A 272 26.76 -8.56 -5.03
N GLU A 273 27.62 -7.70 -4.55
CA GLU A 273 27.66 -7.24 -3.16
C GLU A 273 26.95 -5.90 -2.94
N LYS A 274 26.70 -5.12 -3.98
CA LYS A 274 26.21 -3.73 -3.88
C LYS A 274 24.74 -3.56 -4.22
N GLY A 275 24.28 -4.16 -5.34
CA GLY A 275 22.91 -4.01 -5.84
C GLY A 275 22.57 -2.57 -6.23
N LEU A 276 21.26 -2.27 -6.32
CA LEU A 276 20.74 -0.91 -6.56
C LEU A 276 20.55 -0.16 -5.24
N GLY A 277 21.29 0.92 -5.06
CA GLY A 277 21.35 1.69 -3.84
C GLY A 277 22.06 0.95 -2.69
N THR A 278 22.41 1.67 -1.66
CA THR A 278 23.00 1.12 -0.44
C THR A 278 21.92 0.78 0.59
N PRO A 279 22.19 0.01 1.63
CA PRO A 279 21.26 -0.20 2.74
C PRO A 279 20.70 1.12 3.30
N ALA A 280 21.54 2.16 3.39
CA ALA A 280 21.13 3.47 3.89
C ALA A 280 20.20 4.24 2.94
N THR A 281 20.27 4.01 1.63
CA THR A 281 19.56 4.82 0.60
C THR A 281 18.31 4.12 0.04
N ARG A 282 18.22 2.79 0.05
CA ARG A 282 17.09 2.04 -0.55
C ARG A 282 15.73 2.51 -0.04
N ALA A 283 15.59 2.70 1.28
CA ALA A 283 14.34 3.19 1.86
C ALA A 283 13.98 4.60 1.36
N ALA A 284 14.96 5.49 1.22
CA ALA A 284 14.75 6.84 0.71
C ALA A 284 14.38 6.86 -0.78
N ILE A 285 14.96 5.96 -1.58
CA ILE A 285 14.63 5.78 -3.00
C ILE A 285 13.16 5.34 -3.14
N ILE A 286 12.73 4.31 -2.41
CA ILE A 286 11.34 3.83 -2.43
C ILE A 286 10.38 4.94 -2.03
N GLU A 287 10.65 5.66 -0.93
CA GLU A 287 9.82 6.79 -0.50
C GLU A 287 9.82 7.93 -1.54
N GLY A 288 10.95 8.19 -2.18
CA GLY A 288 11.05 9.17 -3.28
C GLY A 288 10.12 8.81 -4.44
N LEU A 289 10.13 7.55 -4.89
CA LEU A 289 9.26 7.07 -5.96
C LEU A 289 7.76 7.18 -5.58
N ILE A 290 7.41 6.95 -4.31
CA ILE A 290 6.05 7.11 -3.81
C ILE A 290 5.65 8.59 -3.75
N ASN A 291 6.52 9.45 -3.21
CA ASN A 291 6.26 10.89 -3.09
C ASN A 291 6.10 11.54 -4.46
N GLU A 292 6.92 11.13 -5.42
CA GLU A 292 6.84 11.55 -6.83
C GLU A 292 5.72 10.86 -7.61
N LYS A 293 4.97 9.97 -6.97
CA LYS A 293 3.82 9.25 -7.55
C LYS A 293 4.18 8.39 -8.75
N TYR A 294 5.36 7.80 -8.78
CA TYR A 294 5.70 6.74 -9.73
C TYR A 294 5.14 5.39 -9.29
N ILE A 295 5.12 5.13 -7.99
CA ILE A 295 4.52 3.93 -7.41
C ILE A 295 3.55 4.30 -6.28
N LEU A 296 2.61 3.42 -6.00
CA LEU A 296 1.65 3.53 -4.89
C LEU A 296 1.72 2.28 -4.03
N ARG A 297 1.45 2.44 -2.72
CA ARG A 297 1.17 1.30 -1.82
C ARG A 297 -0.32 0.97 -1.85
N ASP A 298 -0.66 -0.27 -2.18
CA ASP A 298 -2.02 -0.80 -2.08
C ASP A 298 -2.00 -2.05 -1.19
N GLY A 299 -2.40 -1.88 0.06
CA GLY A 299 -2.18 -2.90 1.07
C GLY A 299 -0.69 -3.20 1.25
N ARG A 300 -0.26 -4.39 0.87
CA ARG A 300 1.15 -4.82 0.87
C ARG A 300 1.83 -4.70 -0.50
N GLU A 301 1.08 -4.47 -1.55
CA GLU A 301 1.59 -4.42 -2.92
C GLU A 301 2.08 -3.03 -3.32
N MET A 302 3.10 -3.00 -4.16
CA MET A 302 3.63 -1.82 -4.81
C MET A 302 3.11 -1.78 -6.25
N ILE A 303 2.33 -0.75 -6.59
CA ILE A 303 1.68 -0.64 -7.90
C ILE A 303 2.30 0.52 -8.68
N PRO A 304 2.83 0.28 -9.90
CA PRO A 304 3.28 1.35 -10.77
C PRO A 304 2.09 2.19 -11.23
N THR A 305 2.31 3.50 -11.34
CA THR A 305 1.28 4.44 -11.80
C THR A 305 1.38 4.68 -13.30
N ALA A 306 0.36 5.33 -13.86
CA ALA A 306 0.40 5.79 -15.23
C ALA A 306 1.61 6.69 -15.54
N LYS A 307 2.04 7.52 -14.58
CA LYS A 307 3.25 8.34 -14.68
C LYS A 307 4.51 7.47 -14.89
N ALA A 308 4.60 6.35 -14.17
CA ALA A 308 5.71 5.40 -14.34
C ALA A 308 5.71 4.76 -15.73
N PHE A 309 4.55 4.27 -16.17
CA PHE A 309 4.42 3.70 -17.53
C PHE A 309 4.77 4.70 -18.61
N GLN A 310 4.30 5.94 -18.49
CA GLN A 310 4.63 7.01 -19.44
C GLN A 310 6.14 7.28 -19.48
N LEU A 311 6.82 7.35 -18.35
CA LEU A 311 8.26 7.54 -18.28
C LEU A 311 9.00 6.38 -18.94
N MET A 312 8.64 5.14 -18.62
CA MET A 312 9.30 3.96 -19.21
C MET A 312 9.07 3.87 -20.71
N THR A 313 7.88 4.19 -21.19
CA THR A 313 7.57 4.25 -22.62
C THR A 313 8.40 5.32 -23.32
N LEU A 314 8.53 6.50 -22.70
CA LEU A 314 9.35 7.59 -23.21
C LEU A 314 10.82 7.18 -23.32
N LEU A 315 11.43 6.63 -22.27
CA LEU A 315 12.83 6.20 -22.26
C LEU A 315 13.11 5.16 -23.34
N ARG A 316 12.21 4.20 -23.54
CA ARG A 316 12.29 3.21 -24.62
C ARG A 316 12.16 3.87 -26.00
N GLY A 317 11.19 4.77 -26.17
CA GLY A 317 10.97 5.49 -27.42
C GLY A 317 12.14 6.40 -27.82
N LEU A 318 12.83 6.97 -26.85
CA LEU A 318 14.06 7.74 -27.04
C LEU A 318 15.28 6.88 -27.37
N GLY A 319 15.23 5.57 -27.13
CA GLY A 319 16.38 4.68 -27.26
C GLY A 319 17.47 4.95 -26.22
N VAL A 320 17.07 5.34 -24.99
CA VAL A 320 17.94 5.58 -23.83
C VAL A 320 17.60 4.60 -22.71
N GLU A 321 17.51 3.32 -23.08
CA GLU A 321 17.12 2.24 -22.18
C GLU A 321 18.09 2.03 -21.01
N GLU A 322 19.34 2.42 -21.16
CA GLU A 322 20.39 2.36 -20.14
C GLU A 322 19.97 3.04 -18.83
N LEU A 323 19.15 4.10 -18.90
CA LEU A 323 18.60 4.77 -17.71
C LEU A 323 17.53 3.94 -16.96
N SER A 324 17.07 2.85 -17.54
CA SER A 324 16.02 1.99 -16.98
C SER A 324 16.48 0.57 -16.64
N LYS A 325 17.77 0.29 -16.80
CA LYS A 325 18.37 -1.02 -16.61
C LYS A 325 19.41 -1.01 -15.48
N PRO A 326 19.56 -2.11 -14.73
CA PRO A 326 20.56 -2.21 -13.68
C PRO A 326 22.00 -2.24 -14.22
N GLU A 327 22.21 -2.60 -15.48
CA GLU A 327 23.50 -2.74 -16.14
C GLU A 327 24.32 -1.45 -16.07
N LEU A 328 23.69 -0.28 -16.22
CA LEU A 328 24.39 1.00 -16.09
C LEU A 328 25.06 1.16 -14.72
N THR A 329 24.38 0.76 -13.65
CA THR A 329 24.97 0.77 -12.31
C THR A 329 26.12 -0.22 -12.19
N GLY A 330 25.96 -1.42 -12.74
CA GLY A 330 27.02 -2.44 -12.79
C GLY A 330 28.25 -1.97 -13.55
N GLU A 331 28.05 -1.35 -14.71
CA GLU A 331 29.13 -0.78 -15.52
C GLU A 331 29.91 0.31 -14.75
N TRP A 332 29.21 1.20 -14.06
CA TRP A 332 29.86 2.25 -13.29
C TRP A 332 30.62 1.70 -12.08
N GLU A 333 30.04 0.76 -11.33
CA GLU A 333 30.72 0.09 -10.22
C GLU A 333 31.97 -0.67 -10.70
N TYR A 334 31.88 -1.37 -11.83
CA TYR A 334 33.03 -2.04 -12.42
C TYR A 334 34.16 -1.06 -12.82
N LYS A 335 33.80 0.05 -13.50
CA LYS A 335 34.76 1.11 -13.87
C LYS A 335 35.37 1.80 -12.65
N LEU A 336 34.59 2.03 -11.59
CA LEU A 336 35.12 2.59 -10.34
C LEU A 336 36.10 1.62 -9.68
N SER A 337 35.85 0.29 -9.72
CA SER A 337 36.81 -0.70 -9.27
C SER A 337 38.10 -0.71 -10.10
N GLN A 338 38.00 -0.51 -11.42
CA GLN A 338 39.17 -0.38 -12.28
C GLN A 338 39.97 0.90 -11.97
N MET A 339 39.31 2.02 -11.64
CA MET A 339 39.97 3.24 -11.17
C MET A 339 40.71 3.02 -9.86
N GLU A 340 40.12 2.32 -8.89
CA GLU A 340 40.75 1.94 -7.64
C GLU A 340 42.01 1.09 -7.87
N GLN A 341 42.01 0.23 -8.90
CA GLN A 341 43.16 -0.56 -9.31
C GLN A 341 44.17 0.21 -10.20
N GLY A 342 43.92 1.48 -10.52
CA GLY A 342 44.76 2.27 -11.38
C GLY A 342 44.72 1.88 -12.88
N LYS A 343 43.73 1.08 -13.30
CA LYS A 343 43.54 0.62 -14.69
C LYS A 343 42.76 1.59 -15.56
N LEU A 344 41.97 2.45 -14.96
CA LEU A 344 41.16 3.48 -15.62
C LEU A 344 41.44 4.85 -14.97
N SER A 345 41.63 5.89 -15.79
CA SER A 345 41.78 7.24 -15.25
C SER A 345 40.44 7.88 -14.92
N ARG A 346 40.44 8.85 -13.99
CA ARG A 346 39.26 9.65 -13.66
C ARG A 346 38.79 10.45 -14.88
N GLU A 347 39.71 10.96 -15.65
CA GLU A 347 39.50 11.77 -16.86
C GLU A 347 38.74 10.95 -17.91
N ASP A 348 39.17 9.71 -18.19
CA ASP A 348 38.54 8.81 -19.14
C ASP A 348 37.14 8.41 -18.67
N PHE A 349 36.96 8.12 -17.38
CA PHE A 349 35.65 7.80 -16.82
C PHE A 349 34.68 8.98 -16.97
N MET A 350 35.11 10.21 -16.62
CA MET A 350 34.27 11.40 -16.74
C MET A 350 33.97 11.76 -18.20
N GLN A 351 34.89 11.50 -19.13
CA GLN A 351 34.64 11.68 -20.56
C GLN A 351 33.54 10.72 -21.08
N GLN A 352 33.53 9.48 -20.61
CA GLN A 352 32.47 8.53 -20.97
C GLN A 352 31.10 8.98 -20.45
N ILE A 353 31.03 9.51 -19.22
CA ILE A 353 29.79 10.08 -18.67
C ILE A 353 29.34 11.30 -19.48
N ALA A 354 30.26 12.17 -19.88
CA ALA A 354 29.96 13.33 -20.71
C ALA A 354 29.38 12.91 -22.06
N ASN A 355 30.01 11.93 -22.73
CA ASN A 355 29.54 11.38 -24.01
C ASN A 355 28.15 10.76 -23.92
N MET A 356 27.89 9.96 -22.86
CA MET A 356 26.57 9.40 -22.57
C MET A 356 25.53 10.51 -22.36
N THR A 357 25.87 11.52 -21.56
CA THR A 357 24.98 12.65 -21.30
C THR A 357 24.66 13.42 -22.58
N GLU A 358 25.66 13.67 -23.43
CA GLU A 358 25.47 14.32 -24.74
C GLU A 358 24.54 13.50 -25.64
N HIS A 359 24.74 12.18 -25.68
CA HIS A 359 23.87 11.26 -26.42
C HIS A 359 22.41 11.37 -25.96
N ILE A 360 22.16 11.29 -24.65
CA ILE A 360 20.81 11.40 -24.05
C ILE A 360 20.17 12.75 -24.41
N VAL A 361 20.93 13.86 -24.24
CA VAL A 361 20.45 15.20 -24.56
C VAL A 361 20.11 15.36 -26.03
N LYS A 362 20.96 14.82 -26.91
CA LYS A 362 20.72 14.82 -28.37
C LYS A 362 19.42 14.07 -28.69
N LYS A 363 19.28 12.85 -28.21
CA LYS A 363 18.06 12.04 -28.39
C LYS A 363 16.81 12.76 -27.87
N ALA A 364 16.89 13.40 -26.70
CA ALA A 364 15.78 14.14 -26.13
C ALA A 364 15.41 15.40 -26.92
N LYS A 365 16.39 16.06 -27.58
CA LYS A 365 16.15 17.22 -28.44
C LYS A 365 15.56 16.84 -29.80
N GLU A 366 16.01 15.73 -30.36
CA GLU A 366 15.53 15.18 -31.65
C GLU A 366 14.15 14.52 -31.49
N TYR A 367 13.66 14.35 -30.24
CA TYR A 367 12.41 13.68 -29.96
C TYR A 367 11.21 14.53 -30.37
N ASP A 368 10.40 14.00 -31.29
CA ASP A 368 9.08 14.53 -31.62
C ASP A 368 8.02 13.91 -30.69
N ARG A 369 7.32 14.75 -29.92
CA ARG A 369 6.39 14.34 -28.85
C ARG A 369 5.24 13.48 -29.34
N ASP A 370 4.90 13.54 -30.62
CA ASP A 370 3.75 12.84 -31.18
C ASP A 370 4.11 11.49 -31.83
N THR A 371 5.39 11.13 -31.89
CA THR A 371 5.91 9.94 -32.61
C THR A 371 6.68 8.95 -31.74
N ILE A 372 6.34 8.76 -30.45
CA ILE A 372 6.96 7.67 -29.68
C ILE A 372 6.65 6.33 -30.36
N PRO A 373 7.67 5.55 -30.80
CA PRO A 373 7.45 4.24 -31.36
C PRO A 373 6.74 3.31 -30.38
N GLY A 374 5.77 2.55 -30.84
CA GLY A 374 5.03 1.57 -30.06
C GLY A 374 3.86 1.01 -30.85
N ASP A 375 3.42 -0.17 -30.46
CA ASP A 375 2.20 -0.76 -31.00
C ASP A 375 0.98 -0.06 -30.40
N TYR A 376 0.36 0.81 -31.19
CA TYR A 376 -0.81 1.57 -30.81
C TYR A 376 -2.05 1.07 -31.53
N ALA A 377 -3.13 0.88 -30.78
CA ALA A 377 -4.38 0.40 -31.33
C ALA A 377 -5.06 1.48 -32.19
N THR A 378 -5.56 1.05 -33.37
CA THR A 378 -6.56 1.80 -34.11
C THR A 378 -7.93 1.28 -33.73
N LEU A 379 -8.79 2.16 -33.23
CA LEU A 379 -10.10 1.77 -32.73
C LEU A 379 -11.08 1.55 -33.89
N SER A 380 -11.97 0.58 -33.71
CA SER A 380 -13.03 0.30 -34.67
C SER A 380 -14.22 1.26 -34.53
N THR A 381 -14.42 1.81 -33.33
CA THR A 381 -15.48 2.79 -33.07
C THR A 381 -15.08 4.18 -33.57
N PRO A 382 -15.90 4.81 -34.42
CA PRO A 382 -15.58 6.11 -35.00
C PRO A 382 -15.61 7.24 -33.97
N CYS A 383 -14.94 8.34 -34.30
CA CYS A 383 -14.90 9.55 -33.48
C CYS A 383 -16.32 10.12 -33.26
N PRO A 384 -16.73 10.42 -32.03
CA PRO A 384 -18.06 10.94 -31.72
C PRO A 384 -18.31 12.35 -32.24
N THR A 385 -17.25 13.11 -32.63
CA THR A 385 -17.35 14.46 -33.15
C THR A 385 -17.50 14.49 -34.66
N CYS A 386 -16.66 13.74 -35.40
CA CYS A 386 -16.58 13.85 -36.87
C CYS A 386 -16.74 12.53 -37.62
N GLY A 387 -16.89 11.39 -36.93
CA GLY A 387 -16.96 10.07 -37.53
C GLY A 387 -15.63 9.57 -38.11
N GLY A 388 -14.52 10.26 -37.83
CA GLY A 388 -13.19 9.86 -38.27
C GLY A 388 -12.58 8.75 -37.38
N ILE A 389 -11.38 8.30 -37.78
CA ILE A 389 -10.64 7.23 -37.06
C ILE A 389 -10.11 7.76 -35.74
N VAL A 390 -10.28 6.98 -34.66
CA VAL A 390 -9.65 7.24 -33.38
C VAL A 390 -8.47 6.27 -33.21
N ARG A 391 -7.29 6.83 -32.96
CA ARG A 391 -6.06 6.08 -32.75
C ARG A 391 -5.53 6.30 -31.33
N GLU A 392 -4.98 5.25 -30.77
CA GLU A 392 -4.23 5.31 -29.54
C GLU A 392 -2.85 5.93 -29.80
N ASN A 393 -2.36 6.71 -28.85
CA ASN A 393 -0.95 7.05 -28.75
C ASN A 393 -0.46 6.81 -27.32
N TYR A 394 0.77 7.13 -27.00
CA TYR A 394 1.36 6.84 -25.69
C TYR A 394 0.65 7.51 -24.51
N ARG A 395 -0.14 8.57 -24.73
CA ARG A 395 -0.82 9.35 -23.66
C ARG A 395 -2.33 9.34 -23.75
N ARG A 396 -2.87 9.25 -24.96
CA ARG A 396 -4.30 9.48 -25.21
C ARG A 396 -4.85 8.65 -26.36
N TYR A 397 -6.13 8.61 -26.46
CA TYR A 397 -6.88 8.26 -27.65
C TYR A 397 -7.25 9.56 -28.37
N ALA A 398 -6.95 9.70 -29.63
CA ALA A 398 -7.16 10.92 -30.40
C ALA A 398 -7.73 10.62 -31.78
N CYS A 399 -8.60 11.52 -32.28
CA CYS A 399 -9.07 11.47 -33.64
C CYS A 399 -7.97 11.90 -34.60
N VAL A 400 -7.68 11.08 -35.60
CA VAL A 400 -6.69 11.34 -36.65
C VAL A 400 -7.33 11.71 -38.02
N GLY A 401 -8.66 11.94 -38.06
CA GLY A 401 -9.39 12.29 -39.29
C GLY A 401 -10.00 11.08 -39.99
N LYS A 402 -10.61 11.33 -41.18
CA LYS A 402 -11.28 10.28 -41.98
C LYS A 402 -10.34 9.57 -42.94
N ASP A 403 -9.26 10.20 -43.35
CA ASP A 403 -8.37 9.75 -44.44
C ASP A 403 -6.98 9.32 -43.97
N ALA A 404 -6.85 8.90 -42.71
CA ALA A 404 -5.57 8.52 -42.11
C ALA A 404 -5.05 7.16 -42.63
N ALA A 405 -4.78 7.09 -43.94
CA ALA A 405 -4.14 5.93 -44.57
C ALA A 405 -2.61 5.92 -44.47
N SER A 406 -1.97 6.93 -43.87
CA SER A 406 -0.54 7.04 -43.66
C SER A 406 -0.17 7.15 -42.18
N ASP A 407 1.00 6.63 -41.82
CA ASP A 407 1.63 6.75 -40.50
C ASP A 407 1.91 8.19 -40.03
N ASP A 408 1.49 9.18 -40.82
CA ASP A 408 1.70 10.58 -40.56
C ASP A 408 0.68 11.07 -39.48
N THR A 409 1.16 11.17 -38.26
CA THR A 409 0.41 11.60 -37.06
C THR A 409 -0.02 13.07 -37.12
N ALA A 410 0.35 13.78 -38.19
CA ALA A 410 0.06 15.19 -38.42
C ALA A 410 -1.23 15.44 -39.21
N ALA A 411 -2.02 14.43 -39.57
CA ALA A 411 -3.32 14.63 -40.16
C ALA A 411 -4.23 15.35 -39.11
N ALA A 412 -4.67 16.54 -39.46
CA ALA A 412 -5.50 17.39 -38.58
C ALA A 412 -6.83 16.71 -38.29
N GLY A 413 -6.89 15.93 -37.20
CA GLY A 413 -8.12 15.40 -36.64
C GLY A 413 -9.02 16.55 -36.15
N CYS A 414 -10.26 16.22 -35.79
CA CYS A 414 -11.23 17.22 -35.32
C CYS A 414 -10.94 17.79 -33.91
N GLY A 415 -9.78 17.45 -33.31
CA GLY A 415 -9.40 17.87 -31.95
C GLY A 415 -9.97 16.98 -30.82
N PHE A 416 -10.79 15.99 -31.15
CA PHE A 416 -11.30 15.04 -30.14
C PHE A 416 -10.16 14.21 -29.58
N SER A 417 -10.01 14.20 -28.25
CA SER A 417 -9.07 13.33 -27.57
C SER A 417 -9.37 13.21 -26.08
N PHE A 418 -9.02 12.07 -25.47
CA PHE A 418 -9.04 11.87 -24.03
C PHE A 418 -7.89 10.99 -23.55
N GLY A 419 -7.52 11.13 -22.28
CA GLY A 419 -6.36 10.40 -21.72
C GLY A 419 -6.60 8.92 -21.54
N LYS A 420 -5.56 8.10 -21.75
CA LYS A 420 -5.59 6.64 -21.54
C LYS A 420 -5.80 6.24 -20.08
N THR A 421 -5.46 7.12 -19.15
CA THR A 421 -5.38 6.81 -17.72
C THR A 421 -6.12 7.82 -16.86
N PRO A 422 -7.45 7.93 -17.04
CA PRO A 422 -8.24 8.84 -16.20
C PRO A 422 -8.14 8.42 -14.73
N ALA A 423 -7.85 9.37 -13.84
CA ALA A 423 -7.67 9.13 -12.41
C ALA A 423 -6.76 7.92 -12.09
N GLY A 424 -5.72 7.70 -12.90
CA GLY A 424 -4.71 6.65 -12.68
C GLY A 424 -5.12 5.23 -13.09
N ARG A 425 -6.33 5.02 -13.61
CA ARG A 425 -6.77 3.74 -14.16
C ARG A 425 -6.53 3.69 -15.66
N THR A 426 -5.85 2.66 -16.14
CA THR A 426 -5.69 2.40 -17.58
C THR A 426 -6.94 1.69 -18.10
N PHE A 427 -7.44 2.16 -19.24
CA PHE A 427 -8.52 1.48 -19.96
C PHE A 427 -8.01 0.24 -20.69
N GLU A 428 -8.84 -0.79 -20.75
CA GLU A 428 -8.71 -1.86 -21.72
C GLU A 428 -9.30 -1.41 -23.08
N GLN A 429 -8.79 -1.95 -24.20
CA GLN A 429 -9.24 -1.53 -25.53
C GLN A 429 -10.76 -1.74 -25.71
N ALA A 430 -11.30 -2.87 -25.23
CA ALA A 430 -12.73 -3.15 -25.32
C ALA A 430 -13.59 -2.14 -24.52
N GLU A 431 -13.09 -1.65 -23.39
CA GLU A 431 -13.75 -0.60 -22.59
C GLU A 431 -13.77 0.73 -23.34
N VAL A 432 -12.67 1.05 -24.04
CA VAL A 432 -12.60 2.28 -24.85
C VAL A 432 -13.57 2.22 -26.02
N GLU A 433 -13.65 1.09 -26.72
CA GLU A 433 -14.60 0.87 -27.82
C GLU A 433 -16.05 1.04 -27.34
N GLN A 434 -16.38 0.44 -26.19
CA GLN A 434 -17.71 0.59 -25.56
C GLN A 434 -17.96 2.04 -25.15
N PHE A 435 -16.97 2.70 -24.52
CA PHE A 435 -17.09 4.08 -24.06
C PHE A 435 -17.34 5.07 -25.18
N LEU A 436 -16.67 4.88 -26.33
CA LEU A 436 -16.90 5.72 -27.52
C LEU A 436 -18.27 5.50 -28.14
N ARG A 437 -18.74 4.24 -28.20
CA ARG A 437 -20.03 3.88 -28.77
C ARG A 437 -21.19 4.37 -27.90
N ASP A 438 -21.14 4.06 -26.60
CA ASP A 438 -22.25 4.27 -25.67
C ASP A 438 -22.16 5.63 -24.96
N LYS A 439 -21.03 6.36 -25.16
CA LYS A 439 -20.70 7.63 -24.52
C LYS A 439 -20.71 7.59 -22.99
N LYS A 440 -20.90 6.43 -22.42
CA LYS A 440 -20.92 6.15 -20.98
C LYS A 440 -20.45 4.71 -20.74
N ILE A 441 -19.67 4.49 -19.68
CA ILE A 441 -19.24 3.17 -19.25
C ILE A 441 -19.10 3.11 -17.73
N GLY A 442 -19.32 1.96 -17.17
CA GLY A 442 -19.14 1.69 -15.75
C GLY A 442 -20.41 1.07 -15.12
N PRO A 443 -20.36 0.89 -13.79
CA PRO A 443 -19.33 1.38 -12.86
C PRO A 443 -17.98 0.64 -13.00
N LEU A 444 -16.88 1.39 -13.09
CA LEU A 444 -15.52 0.85 -13.21
C LEU A 444 -14.76 1.03 -11.88
N GLU A 445 -14.07 0.00 -11.45
CA GLU A 445 -13.19 0.01 -10.27
C GLU A 445 -11.75 0.40 -10.66
N GLY A 446 -10.93 0.77 -9.68
CA GLY A 446 -9.49 0.99 -9.87
C GLY A 446 -9.09 2.44 -10.14
N PHE A 447 -10.01 3.38 -10.17
CA PHE A 447 -9.68 4.80 -10.16
C PHE A 447 -9.05 5.23 -8.85
N ARG A 448 -8.23 6.28 -8.91
CA ARG A 448 -7.58 6.86 -7.74
C ARG A 448 -7.78 8.38 -7.68
N SER A 449 -8.16 8.87 -6.52
CA SER A 449 -8.29 10.30 -6.27
C SER A 449 -6.91 11.00 -6.29
N LYS A 450 -6.89 12.33 -6.32
CA LYS A 450 -5.63 13.12 -6.21
C LYS A 450 -4.83 12.81 -4.93
N ALA A 451 -5.49 12.30 -3.89
CA ALA A 451 -4.86 11.85 -2.64
C ALA A 451 -4.43 10.36 -2.67
N GLY A 452 -4.59 9.66 -3.81
CA GLY A 452 -4.21 8.25 -3.98
C GLY A 452 -5.26 7.24 -3.50
N TRP A 453 -6.42 7.68 -3.01
CA TRP A 453 -7.48 6.78 -2.53
C TRP A 453 -8.20 6.09 -3.69
N PRO A 454 -8.40 4.77 -3.65
CA PRO A 454 -9.17 4.07 -4.65
C PRO A 454 -10.63 4.50 -4.61
N PHE A 455 -11.27 4.56 -5.78
CA PHE A 455 -12.70 4.79 -5.91
C PHE A 455 -13.27 4.10 -7.15
N THR A 456 -14.57 3.88 -7.13
CA THR A 456 -15.36 3.34 -8.22
C THR A 456 -16.27 4.43 -8.76
N SER A 457 -16.39 4.56 -10.08
CA SER A 457 -17.24 5.56 -10.72
C SER A 457 -17.69 5.09 -12.10
N GLU A 458 -18.85 5.57 -12.53
CA GLU A 458 -19.18 5.62 -13.95
C GLU A 458 -18.44 6.79 -14.58
N ILE A 459 -18.17 6.71 -15.86
CA ILE A 459 -17.60 7.81 -16.65
C ILE A 459 -18.44 8.04 -17.88
N ALA A 460 -18.58 9.28 -18.24
CA ALA A 460 -19.37 9.72 -19.41
C ALA A 460 -18.58 10.69 -20.28
N LEU A 461 -18.84 10.65 -21.59
CA LEU A 461 -18.44 11.70 -22.52
C LEU A 461 -19.55 12.72 -22.57
N LYS A 462 -19.26 13.93 -22.07
CA LYS A 462 -20.18 15.08 -22.18
C LYS A 462 -19.62 16.10 -23.14
N TYR A 463 -20.49 16.64 -23.99
CA TYR A 463 -20.12 17.69 -24.92
C TYR A 463 -20.06 19.04 -24.18
N ASN A 464 -18.93 19.72 -24.28
CA ASN A 464 -18.74 21.05 -23.72
C ASN A 464 -18.95 22.09 -24.82
N GLU A 465 -20.01 22.91 -24.70
CA GLU A 465 -20.40 23.93 -25.70
C GLU A 465 -19.35 25.04 -25.81
N GLU A 466 -18.69 25.41 -24.72
CA GLU A 466 -17.67 26.46 -24.71
C GLU A 466 -16.41 26.05 -25.48
N GLU A 467 -15.96 24.82 -25.28
CA GLU A 467 -14.78 24.29 -25.93
C GLU A 467 -15.08 23.56 -27.26
N LYS A 468 -16.36 23.44 -27.60
CA LYS A 468 -16.84 22.71 -28.78
C LYS A 468 -16.22 21.30 -28.92
N ASN A 469 -16.06 20.62 -27.79
CA ASN A 469 -15.42 19.30 -27.73
C ASN A 469 -16.04 18.45 -26.62
N TRP A 470 -15.84 17.11 -26.76
CA TRP A 470 -16.26 16.15 -25.74
C TRP A 470 -15.24 16.06 -24.63
N LYS A 471 -15.73 16.01 -23.37
CA LYS A 471 -14.92 15.79 -22.16
C LYS A 471 -15.33 14.52 -21.45
N LEU A 472 -14.34 13.83 -20.86
CA LEU A 472 -14.57 12.74 -19.94
C LEU A 472 -14.89 13.30 -18.56
N GLU A 473 -16.05 12.93 -18.01
CA GLU A 473 -16.49 13.29 -16.68
C GLU A 473 -16.75 12.03 -15.82
N PHE A 474 -16.47 12.15 -14.53
CA PHE A 474 -16.77 11.11 -13.56
C PHE A 474 -18.16 11.33 -12.99
N ASP A 475 -19.00 10.28 -13.05
CA ASP A 475 -20.32 10.27 -12.45
C ASP A 475 -20.31 9.48 -11.14
N PHE A 476 -20.42 10.16 -10.03
CA PHE A 476 -20.40 9.57 -8.68
C PHE A 476 -21.80 9.27 -8.14
N GLY A 477 -22.84 9.43 -8.94
CA GLY A 477 -24.23 9.22 -8.51
C GLY A 477 -24.76 10.25 -7.53
N ASN A 478 -24.05 11.33 -7.29
CA ASN A 478 -24.43 12.42 -6.40
C ASN A 478 -24.86 13.68 -7.19
N ASP A 479 -25.65 13.52 -8.24
CA ASP A 479 -26.23 14.68 -8.92
C ASP A 479 -27.27 15.35 -8.02
N LYS A 480 -26.79 16.30 -7.24
CA LYS A 480 -27.66 17.27 -6.55
C LYS A 480 -28.42 18.20 -7.54
N ASN A 481 -28.01 18.18 -8.80
CA ASN A 481 -28.56 19.03 -9.84
C ASN A 481 -29.78 18.42 -10.55
N SER A 482 -30.02 17.11 -10.43
CA SER A 482 -31.23 16.51 -11.05
C SER A 482 -32.52 16.86 -10.32
N GLU A 483 -32.43 17.36 -9.09
CA GLU A 483 -33.61 17.85 -8.33
C GLU A 483 -34.05 19.31 -8.73
N GLU A 484 -33.17 20.05 -9.40
CA GLU A 484 -33.45 21.46 -9.76
C GLU A 484 -33.89 21.66 -11.21
N THR A 485 -33.73 20.67 -12.11
CA THR A 485 -34.01 20.87 -13.55
C THR A 485 -35.47 20.69 -13.92
N GLY A 486 -36.30 20.07 -13.08
CA GLY A 486 -37.73 19.86 -13.38
C GLY A 486 -37.98 19.03 -14.66
N GLU A 487 -36.97 18.29 -15.12
CA GLU A 487 -37.04 17.47 -16.33
C GLU A 487 -38.01 16.31 -16.12
N ILE A 488 -38.98 16.17 -17.04
CA ILE A 488 -39.97 15.10 -17.04
C ILE A 488 -39.26 13.81 -17.43
N VAL A 489 -39.28 12.82 -16.54
CA VAL A 489 -38.66 11.52 -16.78
C VAL A 489 -39.72 10.56 -17.34
N ASP A 490 -39.38 9.93 -18.49
CA ASP A 490 -40.20 8.89 -19.10
C ASP A 490 -39.62 7.51 -18.76
N PHE A 491 -40.42 6.66 -18.11
CA PHE A 491 -40.11 5.28 -17.81
C PHE A 491 -40.76 4.29 -18.78
N THR A 492 -41.40 4.76 -19.84
CA THR A 492 -42.03 3.90 -20.84
C THR A 492 -40.98 2.99 -21.49
N GLY A 493 -41.10 1.67 -21.34
CA GLY A 493 -40.12 0.70 -21.80
C GLY A 493 -38.98 0.39 -20.85
N SER A 494 -38.91 1.07 -19.70
CA SER A 494 -37.93 0.73 -18.64
C SER A 494 -38.43 -0.41 -17.78
N GLU A 495 -37.60 -1.47 -17.60
CA GLU A 495 -37.94 -2.62 -16.76
C GLU A 495 -38.00 -2.18 -15.28
N SER A 496 -39.09 -2.59 -14.61
CA SER A 496 -39.24 -2.40 -13.17
C SER A 496 -38.42 -3.40 -12.38
N LEU A 497 -37.66 -2.94 -11.38
CA LEU A 497 -36.88 -3.79 -10.49
C LEU A 497 -37.68 -4.32 -9.28
N GLY A 498 -38.85 -3.76 -9.04
CA GLY A 498 -39.72 -4.16 -7.94
C GLY A 498 -40.56 -3.01 -7.39
N ALA A 499 -41.37 -3.30 -6.40
CA ALA A 499 -42.23 -2.32 -5.74
C ALA A 499 -41.44 -1.48 -4.74
N CYS A 500 -41.63 -0.16 -4.75
CA CYS A 500 -41.03 0.73 -3.80
C CYS A 500 -41.49 0.44 -2.36
N PRO A 501 -40.59 0.25 -1.40
CA PRO A 501 -40.97 -0.08 -0.01
C PRO A 501 -41.67 1.09 0.72
N LYS A 502 -41.69 2.31 0.15
CA LYS A 502 -42.36 3.49 0.69
C LYS A 502 -43.78 3.68 0.18
N CYS A 503 -43.98 3.55 -1.12
CA CYS A 503 -45.23 3.97 -1.77
C CYS A 503 -45.78 2.96 -2.72
N SER A 504 -45.17 1.79 -2.81
CA SER A 504 -45.53 0.67 -3.72
C SER A 504 -45.52 1.04 -5.22
N GLY A 505 -45.00 2.19 -5.62
CA GLY A 505 -44.73 2.52 -7.02
C GLY A 505 -43.57 1.71 -7.59
N ALA A 506 -43.43 1.66 -8.90
CA ALA A 506 -42.33 0.93 -9.53
C ALA A 506 -40.98 1.59 -9.29
N VAL A 507 -39.94 0.78 -9.04
CA VAL A 507 -38.56 1.25 -8.94
C VAL A 507 -37.83 0.92 -10.24
N HIS A 508 -37.20 1.92 -10.82
CA HIS A 508 -36.48 1.81 -12.09
C HIS A 508 -35.02 2.24 -11.93
N GLU A 509 -34.21 1.79 -12.86
CA GLU A 509 -32.85 2.27 -13.02
C GLU A 509 -32.87 3.59 -13.79
N HIS A 510 -32.36 4.67 -13.17
CA HIS A 510 -32.27 5.98 -13.80
C HIS A 510 -30.94 6.65 -13.47
N GLY A 511 -30.15 6.95 -14.48
CA GLY A 511 -28.81 7.52 -14.30
C GLY A 511 -27.95 6.60 -13.42
N SER A 512 -27.35 7.17 -12.42
CA SER A 512 -26.49 6.50 -11.43
C SER A 512 -27.25 6.00 -10.19
N ASN A 513 -28.60 5.99 -10.24
CA ASN A 513 -29.43 5.62 -9.11
C ASN A 513 -30.52 4.62 -9.51
N TYR A 514 -31.04 3.95 -8.51
CA TYR A 514 -32.31 3.23 -8.53
C TYR A 514 -33.35 4.14 -7.85
N ILE A 515 -34.39 4.53 -8.56
CA ILE A 515 -35.39 5.51 -8.09
C ILE A 515 -36.81 5.00 -8.26
N CYS A 516 -37.68 5.40 -7.37
CA CYS A 516 -39.12 5.18 -7.55
C CYS A 516 -39.67 6.11 -8.63
N GLU A 517 -40.53 5.61 -9.50
CA GLU A 517 -41.22 6.42 -10.52
C GLU A 517 -41.88 7.67 -9.95
N LYS A 518 -42.40 7.59 -8.71
CA LYS A 518 -43.03 8.69 -7.99
C LYS A 518 -42.06 9.63 -7.29
N ALA A 519 -40.75 9.39 -7.40
CA ALA A 519 -39.70 10.19 -6.79
C ALA A 519 -39.16 11.29 -7.73
N VAL A 520 -39.60 11.31 -8.99
CA VAL A 520 -39.22 12.26 -10.02
C VAL A 520 -40.46 12.76 -10.76
N PRO A 521 -40.43 13.93 -11.40
CA PRO A 521 -41.51 14.39 -12.26
C PRO A 521 -41.70 13.46 -13.47
N THR A 522 -42.89 12.99 -13.72
CA THR A 522 -43.29 12.21 -14.90
C THR A 522 -44.46 12.92 -15.61
N GLU A 523 -44.74 12.54 -16.86
CA GLU A 523 -45.84 13.13 -17.64
C GLU A 523 -47.20 13.01 -16.93
N GLY A 524 -47.40 11.89 -16.22
CA GLY A 524 -48.63 11.63 -15.43
C GLY A 524 -48.61 12.23 -14.02
N GLN A 525 -47.44 12.59 -13.49
CA GLN A 525 -47.27 13.12 -12.12
C GLN A 525 -46.15 14.15 -12.06
N PRO A 526 -46.47 15.45 -12.35
CA PRO A 526 -45.47 16.52 -12.38
C PRO A 526 -44.82 16.84 -11.03
N THR A 527 -45.48 16.49 -9.90
CA THR A 527 -44.96 16.75 -8.55
C THR A 527 -44.62 15.41 -7.89
N PRO A 528 -43.34 15.20 -7.49
CA PRO A 528 -42.93 14.00 -6.80
C PRO A 528 -43.70 13.78 -5.48
N THR A 529 -44.18 12.53 -5.25
CA THR A 529 -44.88 12.15 -4.03
C THR A 529 -44.12 11.11 -3.20
N CYS A 530 -42.96 10.68 -3.69
CA CYS A 530 -42.06 9.77 -3.06
C CYS A 530 -40.64 10.36 -3.07
N ASN A 531 -39.71 9.81 -2.28
CA ASN A 531 -38.30 10.20 -2.29
C ASN A 531 -37.38 8.96 -2.17
N PHE A 532 -37.88 7.78 -2.53
CA PHE A 532 -37.05 6.59 -2.53
C PHE A 532 -35.99 6.68 -3.61
N LYS A 533 -34.72 6.61 -3.17
CA LYS A 533 -33.54 6.65 -4.03
C LYS A 533 -32.42 5.82 -3.41
N SER A 534 -31.77 4.98 -4.19
CA SER A 534 -30.56 4.24 -3.80
C SER A 534 -29.52 4.35 -4.91
N GLY A 535 -28.27 4.68 -4.56
CA GLY A 535 -27.19 4.78 -5.52
C GLY A 535 -26.76 3.41 -6.06
N LYS A 536 -26.36 3.34 -7.34
CA LYS A 536 -25.68 2.17 -7.92
C LYS A 536 -24.33 1.92 -7.28
N ILE A 537 -23.73 2.94 -6.70
CA ILE A 537 -22.48 2.87 -5.96
C ILE A 537 -22.69 3.42 -4.56
N VAL A 538 -22.54 2.59 -3.54
CA VAL A 538 -22.68 2.95 -2.13
C VAL A 538 -21.36 2.70 -1.42
N LEU A 539 -20.69 3.74 -0.90
CA LEU A 539 -19.37 3.63 -0.23
C LEU A 539 -18.36 2.77 -1.04
N GLN A 540 -18.25 3.03 -2.34
CA GLN A 540 -17.39 2.34 -3.31
C GLN A 540 -17.81 0.90 -3.67
N GLN A 541 -18.84 0.35 -3.03
CA GLN A 541 -19.47 -0.91 -3.40
C GLN A 541 -20.44 -0.68 -4.53
N VAL A 542 -20.28 -1.40 -5.64
CA VAL A 542 -21.29 -1.49 -6.69
C VAL A 542 -22.46 -2.33 -6.17
N VAL A 543 -23.66 -1.81 -6.34
CA VAL A 543 -24.92 -2.50 -6.00
C VAL A 543 -25.60 -2.87 -7.33
N GLU A 544 -25.51 -4.13 -7.71
CA GLU A 544 -26.07 -4.64 -8.96
C GLU A 544 -27.60 -4.67 -8.94
N ARG A 545 -28.22 -4.75 -10.13
CA ARG A 545 -29.70 -4.79 -10.30
C ARG A 545 -30.37 -5.89 -9.48
N GLU A 546 -29.75 -7.09 -9.46
CA GLU A 546 -30.24 -8.25 -8.71
C GLU A 546 -30.24 -7.98 -7.20
N GLN A 547 -29.27 -7.22 -6.70
CA GLN A 547 -29.17 -6.88 -5.29
C GLN A 547 -30.24 -5.84 -4.88
N ILE A 548 -30.55 -4.89 -5.76
CA ILE A 548 -31.65 -3.97 -5.53
C ILE A 548 -32.98 -4.69 -5.66
N ALA A 549 -33.20 -5.53 -6.66
CA ALA A 549 -34.42 -6.32 -6.76
C ALA A 549 -34.65 -7.15 -5.50
N LYS A 550 -33.60 -7.76 -4.96
CA LYS A 550 -33.64 -8.50 -3.69
C LYS A 550 -33.95 -7.62 -2.49
N LEU A 551 -33.35 -6.42 -2.42
CA LEU A 551 -33.67 -5.43 -1.39
C LEU A 551 -35.14 -5.04 -1.42
N LEU A 552 -35.72 -4.88 -2.64
CA LEU A 552 -37.12 -4.50 -2.80
C LEU A 552 -38.10 -5.66 -2.48
N SER A 553 -37.73 -6.92 -2.77
CA SER A 553 -38.56 -8.11 -2.50
C SER A 553 -38.43 -8.61 -1.06
N ASP A 554 -37.19 -8.76 -0.58
CA ASP A 554 -36.86 -9.43 0.67
C ASP A 554 -36.56 -8.44 1.81
N GLY A 555 -36.49 -7.13 1.50
CA GLY A 555 -36.10 -6.09 2.43
C GLY A 555 -34.59 -6.02 2.69
N LYS A 556 -33.78 -6.89 2.05
CA LYS A 556 -32.33 -7.02 2.35
C LYS A 556 -31.56 -7.59 1.16
N THR A 557 -30.32 -7.08 0.91
CA THR A 557 -29.41 -7.65 -0.08
C THR A 557 -28.69 -8.89 0.43
N ASP A 558 -27.89 -9.54 -0.43
CA ASP A 558 -26.85 -10.45 0.01
C ASP A 558 -25.72 -9.70 0.72
N LEU A 559 -24.77 -10.43 1.32
CA LEU A 559 -23.60 -9.83 1.94
C LEU A 559 -22.70 -9.22 0.87
N LEU A 560 -22.58 -7.90 0.87
CA LEU A 560 -21.70 -7.15 -0.02
C LEU A 560 -20.36 -6.88 0.68
N GLU A 561 -19.26 -7.13 0.00
CA GLU A 561 -17.95 -7.26 0.66
C GLU A 561 -17.00 -6.08 0.48
N LYS A 562 -17.30 -5.16 -0.46
CA LYS A 562 -16.36 -4.13 -0.91
C LYS A 562 -16.68 -2.71 -0.43
N PHE A 563 -17.50 -2.52 0.59
CA PHE A 563 -17.74 -1.19 1.16
C PHE A 563 -16.46 -0.60 1.75
N VAL A 564 -16.23 0.70 1.54
CA VAL A 564 -15.10 1.43 2.13
C VAL A 564 -15.60 2.57 3.01
N SER A 565 -15.33 2.48 4.30
CA SER A 565 -15.74 3.49 5.28
C SER A 565 -15.14 4.86 4.99
N ASN A 566 -15.96 5.88 4.84
CA ASN A 566 -15.49 7.27 4.64
C ASN A 566 -14.67 7.80 5.83
N ARG A 567 -14.94 7.30 7.05
CA ARG A 567 -14.28 7.75 8.27
C ARG A 567 -12.95 7.03 8.54
N THR A 568 -12.92 5.69 8.38
CA THR A 568 -11.75 4.87 8.70
C THR A 568 -10.94 4.47 7.49
N ARG A 569 -11.47 4.65 6.27
CA ARG A 569 -10.90 4.24 4.99
C ARG A 569 -10.57 2.74 4.89
N ARG A 570 -11.21 1.93 5.74
CA ARG A 570 -11.06 0.48 5.73
C ARG A 570 -12.24 -0.16 5.01
N ALA A 571 -11.93 -1.23 4.27
CA ALA A 571 -12.96 -2.07 3.68
C ALA A 571 -13.77 -2.79 4.78
N PHE A 572 -15.06 -2.98 4.54
CA PHE A 572 -15.94 -3.75 5.42
C PHE A 572 -17.03 -4.44 4.61
N LYS A 573 -17.62 -5.47 5.21
CA LYS A 573 -18.71 -6.23 4.63
C LYS A 573 -20.00 -5.90 5.37
N ALA A 574 -21.09 -5.75 4.65
CA ALA A 574 -22.41 -5.51 5.22
C ALA A 574 -23.50 -5.91 4.24
N PHE A 575 -24.71 -6.10 4.74
CA PHE A 575 -25.92 -6.12 3.94
C PHE A 575 -26.49 -4.71 3.84
N LEU A 576 -27.18 -4.39 2.78
CA LEU A 576 -28.08 -3.25 2.72
C LEU A 576 -29.47 -3.75 3.09
N SER A 577 -30.13 -3.12 4.04
CA SER A 577 -31.49 -3.47 4.46
C SER A 577 -32.37 -2.22 4.49
N TRP A 578 -33.67 -2.42 4.20
CA TRP A 578 -34.66 -1.36 4.31
C TRP A 578 -35.06 -1.17 5.78
N ASN A 579 -34.88 0.01 6.32
CA ASN A 579 -35.36 0.38 7.66
C ASN A 579 -36.61 1.25 7.54
N ALA A 580 -37.76 0.66 7.89
CA ALA A 580 -39.05 1.34 7.81
C ALA A 580 -39.20 2.48 8.85
N GLU A 581 -38.49 2.41 10.00
CA GLU A 581 -38.54 3.46 11.03
C GLU A 581 -37.74 4.70 10.63
N GLU A 582 -36.60 4.50 9.97
CA GLU A 582 -35.75 5.59 9.50
C GLU A 582 -36.04 6.00 8.06
N ASP A 583 -36.93 5.25 7.39
CA ASP A 583 -37.39 5.50 6.02
C ASP A 583 -36.25 5.58 4.99
N LYS A 584 -35.23 4.71 5.17
CA LYS A 584 -34.03 4.67 4.33
C LYS A 584 -33.36 3.29 4.29
N VAL A 585 -32.48 3.10 3.32
CA VAL A 585 -31.58 1.95 3.25
C VAL A 585 -30.45 2.14 4.27
N VAL A 586 -30.22 1.12 5.13
CA VAL A 586 -29.21 1.13 6.19
C VAL A 586 -28.25 -0.03 6.05
N PHE A 587 -27.09 0.06 6.70
CA PHE A 587 -26.12 -1.04 6.77
C PHE A 587 -26.48 -2.00 7.91
N GLU A 588 -26.60 -3.27 7.61
CA GLU A 588 -26.75 -4.34 8.59
C GLU A 588 -25.50 -5.21 8.57
N PHE A 589 -24.92 -5.46 9.74
CA PHE A 589 -23.68 -6.21 9.88
C PHE A 589 -23.95 -7.63 10.37
N GLU A 590 -23.16 -8.60 9.88
CA GLU A 590 -23.18 -9.95 10.44
C GLU A 590 -22.93 -9.93 11.96
N PRO A 591 -23.69 -10.70 12.75
CA PRO A 591 -23.44 -10.83 14.17
C PRO A 591 -22.07 -11.45 14.40
N ARG A 592 -21.17 -10.70 15.02
CA ARG A 592 -19.81 -11.16 15.33
C ARG A 592 -19.91 -12.39 16.25
N LYS A 593 -19.43 -13.53 15.81
CA LYS A 593 -19.18 -14.70 16.66
C LYS A 593 -17.99 -14.34 17.59
N SER A 594 -18.30 -13.70 18.72
CA SER A 594 -17.31 -13.38 19.75
C SER A 594 -16.89 -14.68 20.42
N LYS A 595 -15.60 -15.00 20.38
CA LYS A 595 -15.01 -16.09 21.19
C LYS A 595 -14.83 -15.69 22.66
N PHE A 596 -15.21 -14.47 23.04
CA PHE A 596 -15.12 -13.96 24.39
C PHE A 596 -16.50 -13.53 24.91
N PRO A 597 -16.83 -13.80 26.18
CA PRO A 597 -18.09 -13.33 26.75
C PRO A 597 -18.15 -11.80 26.73
N PRO A 598 -19.34 -11.19 26.59
CA PRO A 598 -19.47 -9.74 26.48
C PRO A 598 -18.91 -9.07 27.74
N ARG A 599 -17.94 -8.20 27.57
CA ARG A 599 -17.49 -7.31 28.65
C ARG A 599 -18.69 -6.46 29.07
N LYS A 600 -19.10 -6.59 30.33
CA LYS A 600 -20.08 -5.70 30.94
C LYS A 600 -19.57 -4.26 30.84
N THR A 601 -20.13 -3.48 29.95
CA THR A 601 -19.89 -2.03 29.86
C THR A 601 -20.45 -1.37 31.10
N PRO A 602 -19.69 -0.48 31.78
CA PRO A 602 -20.25 0.31 32.89
C PRO A 602 -21.40 1.16 32.35
N ALA A 603 -22.50 1.21 33.10
CA ALA A 603 -23.77 1.85 32.77
C ALA A 603 -23.76 3.38 32.54
N LYS A 604 -22.64 3.97 32.13
CA LYS A 604 -22.48 5.41 31.85
C LYS A 604 -22.61 5.85 30.38
N TYR A 605 -22.82 4.92 29.48
CA TYR A 605 -22.95 5.24 28.04
C TYR A 605 -24.26 4.81 27.38
N ALA A 606 -25.27 4.47 28.19
CA ALA A 606 -26.60 4.11 27.70
C ALA A 606 -27.64 5.22 27.95
N ALA A 607 -27.28 6.49 27.80
CA ALA A 607 -28.23 7.59 27.91
C ALA A 607 -28.08 8.50 26.66
N GLY A 608 -28.72 8.15 25.59
CA GLY A 608 -28.72 8.91 24.35
C GLY A 608 -29.78 8.45 23.35
N ALA A 609 -30.93 7.98 23.84
CA ALA A 609 -32.13 7.86 23.01
C ALA A 609 -33.33 7.87 23.95
N LYS A 610 -33.89 9.03 24.21
CA LYS A 610 -35.25 9.15 24.74
C LYS A 610 -36.00 10.26 24.03
N THR A 611 -36.98 9.83 23.35
CA THR A 611 -38.15 10.57 22.86
C THR A 611 -38.87 11.33 23.93
N ALA A 612 -39.35 12.50 23.59
CA ALA A 612 -40.19 13.35 24.36
C ALA A 612 -41.61 12.80 24.47
N ALA A 613 -42.13 12.63 25.70
CA ALA A 613 -43.55 12.90 25.99
C ALA A 613 -43.83 12.78 27.51
N GLY A 614 -44.47 13.80 28.06
CA GLY A 614 -45.46 13.67 29.14
C GLY A 614 -45.05 14.07 30.54
N LYS A 615 -45.44 15.28 30.93
CA LYS A 615 -45.61 15.94 32.21
C LYS A 615 -46.13 15.05 33.36
N THR A 616 -45.67 15.19 34.57
CA THR A 616 -46.29 15.87 35.73
C THR A 616 -45.72 15.43 37.10
N ALA A 617 -45.33 16.39 37.89
CA ALA A 617 -45.44 16.63 39.33
C ALA A 617 -45.27 15.47 40.36
N SER A 618 -44.41 15.57 41.35
CA SER A 618 -44.53 16.29 42.62
C SER A 618 -43.49 15.83 43.65
N LYS A 619 -42.91 16.82 44.27
CA LYS A 619 -42.54 17.07 45.67
C LYS A 619 -42.07 15.97 46.64
N ALA A 620 -40.99 16.32 47.25
CA ALA A 620 -40.74 16.51 48.70
C ALA A 620 -39.70 15.61 49.37
N ALA A 621 -38.70 16.28 49.87
CA ALA A 621 -38.16 16.35 51.24
C ALA A 621 -37.35 15.14 51.76
N ALA A 622 -36.26 15.25 52.33
CA ALA A 622 -35.45 16.12 53.14
C ALA A 622 -34.45 15.27 53.96
N LYS A 623 -33.29 15.84 54.19
CA LYS A 623 -32.43 15.75 55.43
C LYS A 623 -31.92 14.36 55.86
N THR A 624 -30.69 14.13 56.26
CA THR A 624 -29.64 14.88 56.99
C THR A 624 -28.41 14.00 57.20
N THR A 625 -27.25 14.62 57.22
CA THR A 625 -26.11 14.59 58.15
C THR A 625 -25.18 13.38 58.24
N LYS A 626 -23.95 13.72 58.11
CA LYS A 626 -22.70 13.54 58.88
C LYS A 626 -21.59 12.72 58.21
N ALA A 627 -20.52 13.44 57.94
CA ALA A 627 -19.15 12.96 57.79
C ALA A 627 -18.60 12.53 59.20
N PRO A 628 -17.45 11.84 59.35
CA PRO A 628 -16.18 12.23 58.76
C PRO A 628 -15.13 11.14 58.42
N ALA A 629 -14.16 11.55 57.60
CA ALA A 629 -12.71 11.38 57.71
C ALA A 629 -11.96 10.13 57.24
N LYS A 630 -11.11 10.43 56.24
CA LYS A 630 -9.71 10.01 56.06
C LYS A 630 -9.36 8.59 55.60
N LYS A 631 -8.94 8.41 54.36
CA LYS A 631 -7.52 8.29 53.98
C LYS A 631 -7.34 8.28 52.47
N ALA A 632 -6.30 8.97 52.03
CA ALA A 632 -5.91 9.23 50.64
C ALA A 632 -5.43 7.98 49.92
N ALA A 633 -5.84 7.83 48.65
CA ALA A 633 -5.10 7.13 47.61
C ALA A 633 -5.40 7.79 46.28
N ALA A 634 -4.35 8.21 45.60
CA ALA A 634 -4.36 9.05 44.43
C ALA A 634 -5.09 8.43 43.25
N LYS A 635 -6.10 9.10 42.73
CA LYS A 635 -6.74 8.82 41.45
C LYS A 635 -6.07 9.66 40.38
N LYS A 636 -5.37 9.03 39.43
CA LYS A 636 -4.98 9.68 38.21
C LYS A 636 -6.21 9.94 37.34
N THR A 637 -6.60 11.19 37.28
CA THR A 637 -7.61 11.71 36.39
C THR A 637 -7.01 11.84 34.98
N ALA A 638 -7.72 11.33 34.00
CA ALA A 638 -7.43 11.56 32.56
C ALA A 638 -7.65 13.06 32.27
N ALA A 639 -6.57 13.72 31.88
CA ALA A 639 -6.59 15.12 31.49
C ALA A 639 -7.16 15.28 30.08
N ALA A 640 -8.12 16.16 29.96
CA ALA A 640 -8.58 16.76 28.71
C ALA A 640 -7.41 17.38 27.96
N LYS A 641 -7.41 17.25 26.61
CA LYS A 641 -6.44 17.91 25.74
C LYS A 641 -6.55 19.43 25.89
N THR A 642 -5.69 20.02 26.65
CA THR A 642 -5.37 21.44 26.57
C THR A 642 -4.57 21.72 25.29
N PRO A 643 -4.74 22.90 24.65
CA PRO A 643 -3.96 23.24 23.45
C PRO A 643 -2.48 23.30 23.83
N ARG A 644 -1.63 22.69 23.00
CA ARG A 644 -0.17 22.78 23.12
C ARG A 644 0.26 24.23 23.25
N LYS A 645 0.83 24.62 24.37
CA LYS A 645 1.62 25.83 24.49
C LYS A 645 2.68 25.79 23.38
N ALA A 646 2.67 26.83 22.52
CA ALA A 646 3.72 27.05 21.53
C ALA A 646 5.07 27.06 22.26
N ALA A 647 6.05 26.37 21.71
CA ALA A 647 7.42 26.45 22.16
C ALA A 647 7.83 27.92 22.16
N VAL A 648 8.26 28.45 23.29
CA VAL A 648 8.82 29.80 23.38
C VAL A 648 10.06 29.83 22.49
N GLY A 649 9.95 30.46 21.34
CA GLY A 649 11.05 30.62 20.39
C GLY A 649 12.05 31.65 20.96
N ASN A 650 13.32 31.36 20.81
CA ASN A 650 14.39 32.23 21.29
C ASN A 650 14.94 33.20 20.23
N LEU A 651 14.23 33.41 19.12
CA LEU A 651 14.67 34.26 18.01
C LEU A 651 14.26 35.71 18.24
N THR A 652 15.20 36.62 18.06
CA THR A 652 14.97 38.05 18.17
C THR A 652 14.74 38.67 16.80
N PRO A 653 13.60 39.36 16.57
CA PRO A 653 13.33 40.01 15.30
C PRO A 653 14.23 41.24 15.11
N SER A 654 14.65 41.53 13.86
CA SER A 654 15.32 42.80 13.50
C SER A 654 14.40 44.00 13.77
N ALA A 655 14.96 45.20 13.83
CA ALA A 655 14.19 46.43 14.06
C ALA A 655 13.05 46.58 13.05
N ASP A 656 13.30 46.28 11.77
CA ASP A 656 12.29 46.38 10.70
C ASP A 656 11.16 45.35 10.88
N LEU A 657 11.50 44.12 11.23
CA LEU A 657 10.50 43.07 11.47
C LEU A 657 9.73 43.34 12.78
N ALA A 658 10.41 43.84 13.81
CA ALA A 658 9.81 44.20 15.08
C ALA A 658 8.77 45.31 14.97
N ALA A 659 8.91 46.22 14.01
CA ALA A 659 7.92 47.26 13.71
C ALA A 659 6.58 46.70 13.20
N VAL A 660 6.57 45.46 12.73
CA VAL A 660 5.38 44.77 12.20
C VAL A 660 4.80 43.76 13.21
N ILE A 661 5.65 42.96 13.87
CA ILE A 661 5.21 41.82 14.70
C ILE A 661 5.44 42.02 16.22
N GLY A 662 6.14 43.12 16.63
CA GLY A 662 6.52 43.39 18.00
C GLY A 662 7.93 42.91 18.32
N THR A 663 8.47 43.40 19.44
CA THR A 663 9.88 43.21 19.89
C THR A 663 10.13 41.92 20.67
N ASP A 664 9.08 41.17 21.00
CA ASP A 664 9.20 39.95 21.81
C ASP A 664 9.96 38.86 21.07
N LYS A 665 10.69 38.01 21.82
CA LYS A 665 11.30 36.80 21.28
C LYS A 665 10.23 35.81 20.85
N VAL A 666 10.28 35.36 19.61
CA VAL A 666 9.24 34.57 18.98
C VAL A 666 9.78 33.31 18.28
N ALA A 667 8.96 32.30 18.16
CA ALA A 667 9.26 31.14 17.33
C ALA A 667 9.05 31.48 15.84
N ARG A 668 9.87 30.94 14.94
CA ARG A 668 9.78 31.18 13.47
C ARG A 668 8.38 30.93 12.91
N THR A 669 7.65 29.94 13.43
CA THR A 669 6.26 29.66 13.03
C THR A 669 5.28 30.75 13.48
N GLU A 670 5.55 31.38 14.60
CA GLU A 670 4.74 32.46 15.15
C GLU A 670 4.97 33.77 14.42
N VAL A 671 6.19 34.02 13.97
CA VAL A 671 6.53 35.16 13.09
C VAL A 671 5.73 35.12 11.80
N VAL A 672 5.71 33.95 11.14
CA VAL A 672 4.91 33.77 9.91
C VAL A 672 3.42 34.04 10.16
N LYS A 673 2.90 33.55 11.27
CA LYS A 673 1.50 33.77 11.64
C LYS A 673 1.20 35.25 11.86
N LYS A 674 1.99 35.95 12.68
CA LYS A 674 1.81 37.39 12.97
C LYS A 674 1.93 38.25 11.71
N LEU A 675 2.85 37.93 10.81
CA LEU A 675 2.96 38.61 9.51
C LEU A 675 1.74 38.39 8.63
N TRP A 676 1.22 37.18 8.57
CA TRP A 676 -0.01 36.91 7.81
C TRP A 676 -1.25 37.57 8.41
N ASP A 677 -1.32 37.65 9.73
CA ASP A 677 -2.40 38.36 10.41
C ASP A 677 -2.34 39.87 10.07
N TYR A 678 -1.12 40.45 10.02
CA TYR A 678 -0.92 41.84 9.59
C TYR A 678 -1.29 42.07 8.11
N ILE A 679 -0.78 41.21 7.20
CA ILE A 679 -1.05 41.29 5.76
C ILE A 679 -2.55 41.23 5.48
N LYS A 680 -3.28 40.37 6.17
CA LYS A 680 -4.75 40.25 6.03
C LYS A 680 -5.48 41.42 6.63
N ALA A 681 -5.06 41.91 7.80
CA ALA A 681 -5.68 43.03 8.48
C ALA A 681 -5.55 44.35 7.67
N GLN A 682 -4.43 44.49 6.95
CA GLN A 682 -4.18 45.68 6.10
C GLN A 682 -4.62 45.49 4.62
N GLY A 683 -5.15 44.28 4.27
CA GLY A 683 -5.61 44.03 2.90
C GLY A 683 -4.51 44.02 1.83
N LEU A 684 -3.28 43.65 2.19
CA LEU A 684 -2.11 43.80 1.33
C LEU A 684 -1.91 42.64 0.31
N GLN A 685 -2.84 41.72 0.22
CA GLN A 685 -2.85 40.74 -0.88
C GLN A 685 -3.36 41.37 -2.16
N ASP A 686 -2.68 41.10 -3.27
CA ASP A 686 -3.10 41.59 -4.58
C ASP A 686 -4.51 41.03 -4.94
N PRO A 687 -5.45 41.87 -5.33
CA PRO A 687 -6.84 41.45 -5.63
C PRO A 687 -6.93 40.54 -6.85
N THR A 688 -6.01 40.65 -7.81
CA THR A 688 -5.99 39.86 -9.04
C THR A 688 -5.14 38.62 -8.89
N ASN A 689 -4.08 38.64 -8.08
CA ASN A 689 -3.18 37.54 -7.82
C ASN A 689 -2.99 37.29 -6.32
N LYS A 690 -3.84 36.52 -5.70
CA LYS A 690 -3.79 36.21 -4.26
C LYS A 690 -2.48 35.58 -3.75
N ARG A 691 -1.55 35.23 -4.64
CA ARG A 691 -0.20 34.74 -4.30
C ARG A 691 0.83 35.87 -4.18
N ALA A 692 0.50 37.08 -4.61
CA ALA A 692 1.31 38.27 -4.49
C ALA A 692 0.90 39.11 -3.26
N ILE A 693 1.87 39.71 -2.60
CA ILE A 693 1.72 40.56 -1.41
C ILE A 693 2.36 41.90 -1.71
N ASN A 694 1.59 42.94 -1.66
CA ASN A 694 2.03 44.33 -1.85
C ASN A 694 2.61 44.84 -0.54
N ALA A 695 3.78 45.49 -0.60
CA ALA A 695 4.43 46.02 0.59
C ALA A 695 3.84 47.41 0.91
N ASP A 696 3.41 47.61 2.14
CA ASP A 696 3.15 48.94 2.70
C ASP A 696 4.44 49.56 3.26
N ALA A 697 4.36 50.74 3.82
CA ALA A 697 5.52 51.47 4.37
C ALA A 697 6.26 50.68 5.45
N LYS A 698 5.61 49.76 6.19
CA LYS A 698 6.23 48.91 7.24
C LYS A 698 6.82 47.62 6.71
N LEU A 699 6.22 47.05 5.68
CA LEU A 699 6.69 45.80 5.07
C LEU A 699 7.83 46.04 4.05
N LYS A 700 7.87 47.23 3.43
CA LYS A 700 8.89 47.58 2.43
C LYS A 700 10.34 47.40 2.92
N PRO A 701 10.71 47.80 4.15
CA PRO A 701 12.04 47.52 4.69
C PRO A 701 12.33 46.02 4.91
N VAL A 702 11.29 45.25 5.27
CA VAL A 702 11.40 43.78 5.48
C VAL A 702 11.50 43.03 4.15
N PHE A 703 10.75 43.45 3.15
CA PHE A 703 10.69 42.78 1.84
C PHE A 703 11.82 43.20 0.90
N GLY A 704 12.29 44.45 1.01
CA GLY A 704 13.27 45.03 0.08
C GLY A 704 12.72 45.29 -1.33
N LYS A 705 11.41 45.10 -1.55
CA LYS A 705 10.70 45.22 -2.82
C LYS A 705 9.26 45.71 -2.57
N ASP A 706 8.66 46.30 -3.59
CA ASP A 706 7.26 46.79 -3.52
C ASP A 706 6.21 45.66 -3.54
N GLN A 707 6.55 44.50 -4.10
CA GLN A 707 5.73 43.30 -4.14
C GLN A 707 6.57 42.03 -4.06
N ILE A 708 6.10 41.04 -3.32
CA ILE A 708 6.71 39.72 -3.21
C ILE A 708 5.67 38.62 -3.37
N THR A 709 6.12 37.40 -3.64
CA THR A 709 5.26 36.21 -3.62
C THR A 709 5.19 35.62 -2.21
N MET A 710 4.10 34.91 -1.90
CA MET A 710 3.95 34.18 -0.63
C MET A 710 5.09 33.18 -0.37
N PHE A 711 5.78 32.68 -1.40
CA PHE A 711 6.91 31.75 -1.29
C PHE A 711 8.20 32.47 -0.92
N GLU A 712 8.43 33.71 -1.42
CA GLU A 712 9.60 34.53 -1.07
C GLU A 712 9.53 35.00 0.39
N LEU A 713 8.34 35.18 0.96
CA LEU A 713 8.13 35.60 2.34
C LEU A 713 8.88 34.74 3.35
N ALA A 714 8.83 33.40 3.20
CA ALA A 714 9.48 32.47 4.11
C ALA A 714 11.03 32.57 4.08
N GLY A 715 11.61 32.91 2.91
CA GLY A 715 13.04 33.15 2.74
C GLY A 715 13.51 34.47 3.34
N LEU A 716 12.71 35.54 3.17
CA LEU A 716 13.00 36.86 3.66
C LEU A 716 12.99 36.96 5.19
N ILE A 717 11.98 36.31 5.84
CA ILE A 717 11.88 36.25 7.30
C ILE A 717 13.16 35.69 7.94
N GLY A 718 13.84 34.73 7.28
CA GLY A 718 15.07 34.16 7.79
C GLY A 718 16.22 35.17 7.94
N LYS A 719 16.22 36.27 7.18
CA LYS A 719 17.24 37.32 7.24
C LYS A 719 17.02 38.34 8.39
N HIS A 720 15.80 38.39 8.90
CA HIS A 720 15.35 39.31 9.95
C HIS A 720 15.17 38.65 11.32
N LEU A 721 15.68 37.44 11.51
CA LEU A 721 15.63 36.69 12.76
C LEU A 721 17.03 36.25 13.16
N SER A 722 17.48 36.65 14.37
CA SER A 722 18.76 36.31 14.95
C SER A 722 18.62 35.52 16.27
#